data_4855aad392e490790ff0a91d936df238
#
_entry.id   4855aad392e490790ff0a91d936df238
#
_cell.length_a   1.000
_cell.length_b   1.000
_cell.length_c   1.000
_cell.angle_alpha   90.00
_cell.angle_beta   90.00
_cell.angle_gamma   90.00
#
_symmetry.space_group_name_H-M   'P 1'
#
loop_
_entity.id
_entity.type
_entity.pdbx_description
1 polymer ?
#
loop_
_entity_poly.entity_id
_entity_poly.type
_entity_poly.pdbx_seq_one_letter_code
_entity_poly.pdbx_strand_id
1 'polypeptide(L)'
;MIYMPIIMSALGLAYVFIRRSWVMKQDAGDGKMKEISDHIYEGALAFLNAEYRLLSVFVLVVSAVLAGISFIVPTTHILIVVSFIFGAFFSAYAGNIGMKIATKTNVRTTQAAKTSLPDALKISFAGGTVMGLGVAGLAVLGLTAFFIIFFNHFMGGVWADTDYGSASDTMTIVLETLAGFSLGAESIALFARVGGGIYTKAADVGADLVGKVEAGIPEDDPRNPATIADNVGDNVGDVAGMGADLFGSYVATVLAAMVLGNYVIIDMGGSIEDTFGGIGPILLPMAIAGLGIIISLIGTLFVKINSNDAKEDEVMGALNKGNGISILLVAVSCFFLVQYMLPETLNMEFFGEGLKDIASINVFYATLTGLIVGWFISAITEYYTGLGKKPVLEIVQKSSTGSATNIIAGLATGMISTFGSVILFAAAIWAAYAFAGFYGVALSASAMMATTGMQLAIDAFGPISDNAGGVAEMSGQDPIVRERTDILDSVGNTTAATGKGFAIASAALTSLALFAAYVTFTGIEGINIFKAPVLAMLFVGGMVPVVFSALAMNAVGKAAMEMVYEVRRQFKEIPGIMKGKAKPEYDKCVDISTKASLKEMMLPGILTIGTPIIITVLPMFFGLDNQLIAEMLGGYMAGVTVSGVLWAIFQNNAGGAWDNAKKSFEAGVEINGEMTFKGSDAHKASVTGDTVGDPFKDTSGPSMNILIKLTCLIGLVIAPILGGHGTHDVEHKSVTYIYDATYLDTFEMGNEDKVLIVQSMVRDLIAKDYTKVADYLSEDVVFNLSDGSLIEGKESAMKHISDTYSEVDIEDYSVAVNLAVTGDNGDEWVLLWDEGNIVESNGKSIIKSWMESFRFEGDKINFINMYSK
;
A
#
# COMPACT_ATOMS: atom_id res chain seq x y z
N MET A 1 -7.20 -3.85 -25.71
CA MET A 1 -6.35 -4.26 -24.57
C MET A 1 -6.88 -3.75 -23.24
N ILE A 2 -7.34 -2.51 -23.13
CA ILE A 2 -7.93 -1.92 -21.90
C ILE A 2 -9.07 -2.77 -21.28
N TYR A 3 -9.83 -3.52 -22.09
CA TYR A 3 -10.87 -4.44 -21.63
C TYR A 3 -10.36 -5.83 -21.19
N MET A 4 -9.06 -6.11 -21.37
CA MET A 4 -8.51 -7.44 -21.07
C MET A 4 -8.61 -7.80 -19.58
N PRO A 5 -8.30 -6.91 -18.62
CA PRO A 5 -8.47 -7.21 -17.20
C PRO A 5 -9.93 -7.49 -16.80
N ILE A 6 -10.90 -6.82 -17.43
CA ILE A 6 -12.35 -7.11 -17.24
C ILE A 6 -12.68 -8.53 -17.70
N ILE A 7 -12.20 -8.95 -18.87
CA ILE A 7 -12.46 -10.30 -19.40
C ILE A 7 -11.85 -11.35 -18.47
N MET A 8 -10.62 -11.14 -18.00
CA MET A 8 -9.92 -12.02 -17.07
C MET A 8 -10.66 -12.10 -15.73
N SER A 9 -11.12 -10.96 -15.20
CA SER A 9 -11.94 -10.90 -13.99
C SER A 9 -13.26 -11.64 -14.16
N ALA A 10 -13.93 -11.44 -15.28
CA ALA A 10 -15.19 -12.13 -15.58
C ALA A 10 -15.01 -13.65 -15.66
N LEU A 11 -13.90 -14.13 -16.26
CA LEU A 11 -13.56 -15.55 -16.28
C LEU A 11 -13.28 -16.09 -14.87
N GLY A 12 -12.52 -15.33 -14.04
CA GLY A 12 -12.28 -15.66 -12.64
C GLY A 12 -13.58 -15.76 -11.84
N LEU A 13 -14.47 -14.77 -11.96
CA LEU A 13 -15.76 -14.74 -11.27
C LEU A 13 -16.71 -15.85 -11.78
N ALA A 14 -16.69 -16.18 -13.06
CA ALA A 14 -17.43 -17.33 -13.59
C ALA A 14 -16.94 -18.65 -12.95
N TYR A 15 -15.64 -18.82 -12.81
CA TYR A 15 -15.07 -19.97 -12.09
C TYR A 15 -15.46 -20.00 -10.62
N VAL A 16 -15.45 -18.85 -9.94
CA VAL A 16 -15.95 -18.70 -8.55
C VAL A 16 -17.39 -19.20 -8.44
N PHE A 17 -18.26 -18.81 -9.36
CA PHE A 17 -19.66 -19.27 -9.38
C PHE A 17 -19.77 -20.79 -9.57
N ILE A 18 -18.96 -21.36 -10.47
CA ILE A 18 -18.91 -22.82 -10.70
C ILE A 18 -18.42 -23.54 -9.44
N ARG A 19 -17.35 -23.06 -8.80
CA ARG A 19 -16.79 -23.66 -7.58
C ARG A 19 -17.75 -23.55 -6.40
N ARG A 20 -18.37 -22.38 -6.21
CA ARG A 20 -19.43 -22.19 -5.20
C ARG A 20 -20.58 -23.20 -5.42
N SER A 21 -21.07 -23.33 -6.65
CA SER A 21 -22.13 -24.29 -6.97
C SER A 21 -21.69 -25.71 -6.70
N TRP A 22 -20.43 -26.05 -6.95
CA TRP A 22 -19.89 -27.39 -6.66
C TRP A 22 -19.82 -27.63 -5.15
N VAL A 23 -19.30 -26.70 -4.34
CA VAL A 23 -19.27 -26.82 -2.87
C VAL A 23 -20.67 -26.97 -2.30
N MET A 24 -21.62 -26.16 -2.75
CA MET A 24 -23.02 -26.24 -2.26
C MET A 24 -23.73 -27.57 -2.57
N LYS A 25 -23.27 -28.36 -3.56
CA LYS A 25 -23.79 -29.70 -3.89
C LYS A 25 -23.18 -30.81 -3.03
N GLN A 26 -22.09 -30.52 -2.28
CA GLN A 26 -21.49 -31.50 -1.39
C GLN A 26 -22.44 -31.77 -0.19
N ASP A 27 -22.36 -32.96 0.38
CA ASP A 27 -23.17 -33.34 1.53
C ASP A 27 -22.83 -32.49 2.77
N ALA A 28 -23.82 -31.97 3.42
CA ALA A 28 -23.70 -31.15 4.66
C ALA A 28 -23.85 -31.98 5.94
N GLY A 29 -23.92 -33.30 5.84
CA GLY A 29 -23.97 -34.21 6.98
C GLY A 29 -25.35 -34.35 7.64
N ASP A 30 -25.33 -34.80 8.88
CA ASP A 30 -26.54 -35.10 9.65
C ASP A 30 -27.30 -33.86 10.19
N GLY A 31 -28.44 -34.10 10.85
CA GLY A 31 -29.30 -33.01 11.33
C GLY A 31 -28.64 -32.10 12.39
N LYS A 32 -27.81 -32.66 13.28
CA LYS A 32 -27.12 -31.90 14.33
C LYS A 32 -26.01 -31.05 13.74
N MET A 33 -25.26 -31.58 12.78
CA MET A 33 -24.23 -30.80 12.05
C MET A 33 -24.85 -29.60 11.31
N LYS A 34 -26.01 -29.80 10.68
CA LYS A 34 -26.76 -28.75 9.98
C LYS A 34 -27.28 -27.69 10.94
N GLU A 35 -27.83 -28.09 12.10
CA GLU A 35 -28.31 -27.17 13.15
C GLU A 35 -27.19 -26.26 13.63
N ILE A 36 -26.01 -26.81 13.94
CA ILE A 36 -24.83 -26.03 14.36
C ILE A 36 -24.37 -25.06 13.22
N SER A 37 -24.27 -25.58 12.00
CA SER A 37 -23.90 -24.74 10.85
C SER A 37 -24.88 -23.61 10.58
N ASP A 38 -26.17 -23.82 10.83
CA ASP A 38 -27.19 -22.77 10.67
C ASP A 38 -27.10 -21.72 11.77
N HIS A 39 -26.84 -22.10 13.03
CA HIS A 39 -26.56 -21.14 14.11
C HIS A 39 -25.32 -20.26 13.80
N ILE A 40 -24.22 -20.87 13.33
CA ILE A 40 -23.02 -20.13 12.93
C ILE A 40 -23.35 -19.17 11.78
N TYR A 41 -24.07 -19.61 10.77
CA TYR A 41 -24.46 -18.80 9.61
C TYR A 41 -25.37 -17.63 10.00
N GLU A 42 -26.38 -17.85 10.84
CA GLU A 42 -27.31 -16.82 11.32
C GLU A 42 -26.58 -15.79 12.19
N GLY A 43 -25.69 -16.24 13.08
CA GLY A 43 -24.85 -15.36 13.89
C GLY A 43 -23.95 -14.48 13.05
N ALA A 44 -23.27 -15.05 12.05
CA ALA A 44 -22.41 -14.30 11.14
C ALA A 44 -23.20 -13.28 10.29
N LEU A 45 -24.40 -13.62 9.84
CA LEU A 45 -25.29 -12.69 9.15
C LEU A 45 -25.77 -11.55 10.07
N ALA A 46 -26.09 -11.86 11.35
CA ALA A 46 -26.52 -10.88 12.31
C ALA A 46 -25.42 -9.83 12.56
N PHE A 47 -24.17 -10.28 12.73
CA PHE A 47 -23.01 -9.39 12.85
C PHE A 47 -22.85 -8.52 11.60
N LEU A 48 -22.75 -9.10 10.40
CA LEU A 48 -22.55 -8.32 9.17
C LEU A 48 -23.67 -7.30 8.91
N ASN A 49 -24.93 -7.66 9.22
CA ASN A 49 -26.04 -6.73 9.06
C ASN A 49 -25.94 -5.55 10.02
N ALA A 50 -25.49 -5.77 11.25
CA ALA A 50 -25.29 -4.72 12.23
C ALA A 50 -24.10 -3.83 11.86
N GLU A 51 -23.01 -4.43 11.42
CA GLU A 51 -21.81 -3.75 10.91
C GLU A 51 -22.12 -2.87 9.69
N TYR A 52 -22.78 -3.43 8.67
CA TYR A 52 -23.11 -2.68 7.46
C TYR A 52 -24.06 -1.50 7.70
N ARG A 53 -24.94 -1.60 8.71
CA ARG A 53 -25.77 -0.45 9.11
C ARG A 53 -24.92 0.69 9.65
N LEU A 54 -23.92 0.39 10.49
CA LEU A 54 -23.00 1.39 11.03
C LEU A 54 -22.11 1.97 9.92
N LEU A 55 -21.54 1.10 9.06
CA LEU A 55 -20.68 1.50 7.95
C LEU A 55 -21.42 2.32 6.90
N SER A 56 -22.73 2.07 6.68
CA SER A 56 -23.53 2.91 5.78
C SER A 56 -23.61 4.35 6.26
N VAL A 57 -23.73 4.58 7.57
CA VAL A 57 -23.70 5.93 8.14
C VAL A 57 -22.34 6.57 7.95
N PHE A 58 -21.26 5.82 8.19
CA PHE A 58 -19.89 6.29 7.95
C PHE A 58 -19.67 6.68 6.48
N VAL A 59 -20.07 5.82 5.53
CA VAL A 59 -19.96 6.09 4.09
C VAL A 59 -20.71 7.35 3.69
N LEU A 60 -21.90 7.57 4.23
CA LEU A 60 -22.67 8.80 3.97
C LEU A 60 -21.97 10.06 4.49
N VAL A 61 -21.40 10.00 5.71
CA VAL A 61 -20.67 11.13 6.29
C VAL A 61 -19.42 11.47 5.46
N VAL A 62 -18.60 10.47 5.13
CA VAL A 62 -17.38 10.68 4.32
C VAL A 62 -17.75 11.14 2.91
N SER A 63 -18.81 10.60 2.30
CA SER A 63 -19.32 11.07 1.00
C SER A 63 -19.71 12.53 1.03
N ALA A 64 -20.35 13.01 2.10
CA ALA A 64 -20.70 14.43 2.25
C ALA A 64 -19.44 15.31 2.42
N VAL A 65 -18.42 14.84 3.12
CA VAL A 65 -17.13 15.54 3.26
C VAL A 65 -16.41 15.62 1.90
N LEU A 66 -16.30 14.50 1.18
CA LEU A 66 -15.69 14.48 -0.17
C LEU A 66 -16.45 15.37 -1.17
N ALA A 67 -17.79 15.36 -1.11
CA ALA A 67 -18.59 16.28 -1.91
C ALA A 67 -18.29 17.75 -1.56
N GLY A 68 -18.17 18.07 -0.27
CA GLY A 68 -17.78 19.42 0.18
C GLY A 68 -16.41 19.83 -0.34
N ILE A 69 -15.41 18.94 -0.28
CA ILE A 69 -14.06 19.17 -0.82
C ILE A 69 -14.12 19.43 -2.33
N SER A 70 -14.87 18.63 -3.09
CA SER A 70 -14.98 18.79 -4.55
C SER A 70 -15.64 20.10 -5.02
N PHE A 71 -16.34 20.80 -4.13
CA PHE A 71 -16.85 22.16 -4.42
C PHE A 71 -15.87 23.28 -4.08
N ILE A 72 -14.89 23.00 -3.22
CA ILE A 72 -13.92 23.98 -2.73
C ILE A 72 -12.62 23.90 -3.53
N VAL A 73 -12.21 22.68 -3.91
CA VAL A 73 -10.95 22.39 -4.61
C VAL A 73 -11.24 22.14 -6.09
N PRO A 74 -10.83 23.03 -7.00
CA PRO A 74 -11.16 22.95 -8.43
C PRO A 74 -10.65 21.68 -9.12
N THR A 75 -9.57 21.11 -8.61
CA THR A 75 -8.90 19.93 -9.18
C THR A 75 -9.57 18.62 -8.79
N THR A 76 -10.35 18.60 -7.69
CA THR A 76 -11.05 17.39 -7.24
C THR A 76 -12.45 17.30 -7.82
N HIS A 77 -12.69 16.33 -8.68
CA HIS A 77 -13.98 16.17 -9.35
C HIS A 77 -15.03 15.45 -8.47
N ILE A 78 -16.30 15.86 -8.53
CA ILE A 78 -17.42 15.30 -7.73
C ILE A 78 -17.60 13.78 -7.91
N LEU A 79 -17.18 13.20 -9.02
CA LEU A 79 -17.24 11.76 -9.27
C LEU A 79 -16.38 10.93 -8.31
N ILE A 80 -15.48 11.54 -7.53
CA ILE A 80 -14.73 10.87 -6.44
C ILE A 80 -15.70 10.30 -5.40
N VAL A 81 -16.84 10.95 -5.17
CA VAL A 81 -17.89 10.47 -4.25
C VAL A 81 -18.52 9.18 -4.77
N VAL A 82 -18.82 9.12 -6.06
CA VAL A 82 -19.37 7.91 -6.69
C VAL A 82 -18.35 6.77 -6.59
N SER A 83 -17.11 7.06 -6.93
CA SER A 83 -15.98 6.13 -6.84
C SER A 83 -15.83 5.57 -5.41
N PHE A 84 -15.85 6.44 -4.41
CA PHE A 84 -15.78 6.08 -2.99
C PHE A 84 -16.90 5.14 -2.55
N ILE A 85 -18.16 5.48 -2.87
CA ILE A 85 -19.33 4.66 -2.52
C ILE A 85 -19.24 3.26 -3.13
N PHE A 86 -18.86 3.17 -4.42
CA PHE A 86 -18.72 1.88 -5.08
C PHE A 86 -17.52 1.08 -4.55
N GLY A 87 -16.39 1.72 -4.24
CA GLY A 87 -15.26 1.06 -3.59
C GLY A 87 -15.64 0.44 -2.24
N ALA A 88 -16.37 1.20 -1.42
CA ALA A 88 -16.93 0.71 -0.16
C ALA A 88 -17.89 -0.47 -0.37
N PHE A 89 -18.80 -0.37 -1.33
CA PHE A 89 -19.74 -1.44 -1.66
C PHE A 89 -19.05 -2.72 -2.12
N PHE A 90 -18.07 -2.62 -3.03
CA PHE A 90 -17.35 -3.79 -3.54
C PHE A 90 -16.53 -4.49 -2.45
N SER A 91 -15.88 -3.74 -1.55
CA SER A 91 -15.14 -4.28 -0.42
C SER A 91 -16.07 -5.02 0.56
N ALA A 92 -17.17 -4.40 0.97
CA ALA A 92 -18.19 -5.05 1.81
C ALA A 92 -18.77 -6.32 1.14
N TYR A 93 -19.03 -6.26 -0.16
CA TYR A 93 -19.56 -7.39 -0.92
C TYR A 93 -18.56 -8.54 -1.04
N ALA A 94 -17.27 -8.25 -1.22
CA ALA A 94 -16.21 -9.25 -1.22
C ALA A 94 -16.15 -10.02 0.12
N GLY A 95 -16.15 -9.31 1.25
CA GLY A 95 -16.23 -9.91 2.58
C GLY A 95 -17.49 -10.75 2.78
N ASN A 96 -18.65 -10.27 2.30
CA ASN A 96 -19.92 -10.99 2.38
C ASN A 96 -19.92 -12.33 1.59
N ILE A 97 -19.33 -12.33 0.39
CA ILE A 97 -19.18 -13.59 -0.40
C ILE A 97 -18.31 -14.58 0.37
N GLY A 98 -17.17 -14.11 0.92
CA GLY A 98 -16.25 -14.93 1.68
C GLY A 98 -16.91 -15.58 2.89
N MET A 99 -17.55 -14.79 3.74
CA MET A 99 -18.25 -15.30 4.92
C MET A 99 -19.33 -16.33 4.56
N LYS A 100 -20.16 -16.04 3.54
CA LYS A 100 -21.25 -16.94 3.13
C LYS A 100 -20.76 -18.27 2.59
N ILE A 101 -19.64 -18.30 1.88
CA ILE A 101 -19.10 -19.57 1.40
C ILE A 101 -18.37 -20.31 2.53
N ALA A 102 -17.62 -19.64 3.38
CA ALA A 102 -16.90 -20.26 4.49
C ALA A 102 -17.87 -20.97 5.44
N THR A 103 -18.88 -20.27 5.97
CA THR A 103 -19.89 -20.87 6.89
C THR A 103 -20.60 -22.09 6.31
N LYS A 104 -20.83 -22.13 4.99
CA LYS A 104 -21.46 -23.30 4.35
C LYS A 104 -20.44 -24.38 3.98
N THR A 105 -19.15 -24.05 3.89
CA THR A 105 -18.05 -25.00 3.62
C THR A 105 -17.64 -25.73 4.88
N ASN A 106 -17.64 -25.10 6.06
CA ASN A 106 -17.23 -25.67 7.34
C ASN A 106 -17.87 -27.05 7.58
N VAL A 107 -19.19 -27.13 7.59
CA VAL A 107 -19.94 -28.37 7.81
C VAL A 107 -19.70 -29.41 6.73
N ARG A 108 -19.45 -29.01 5.49
CA ARG A 108 -19.16 -29.92 4.36
C ARG A 108 -17.76 -30.50 4.46
N THR A 109 -16.81 -29.71 4.98
CA THR A 109 -15.47 -30.19 5.30
C THR A 109 -15.50 -31.23 6.41
N THR A 110 -16.26 -30.99 7.49
CA THR A 110 -16.50 -31.98 8.55
C THR A 110 -17.08 -33.27 8.00
N GLN A 111 -18.09 -33.17 7.14
CA GLN A 111 -18.71 -34.35 6.52
C GLN A 111 -17.74 -35.13 5.64
N ALA A 112 -16.88 -34.41 4.89
CA ALA A 112 -15.88 -35.06 4.03
C ALA A 112 -14.77 -35.71 4.87
N ALA A 113 -14.41 -35.13 6.02
CA ALA A 113 -13.44 -35.72 6.94
C ALA A 113 -13.86 -37.06 7.52
N LYS A 114 -15.16 -37.40 7.53
CA LYS A 114 -15.64 -38.76 7.83
C LYS A 114 -15.11 -39.78 6.85
N THR A 115 -14.94 -39.41 5.59
CA THR A 115 -14.52 -40.27 4.51
C THR A 115 -13.00 -40.29 4.37
N SER A 116 -12.40 -39.12 4.13
CA SER A 116 -10.96 -39.03 3.90
C SER A 116 -10.41 -37.63 4.17
N LEU A 117 -9.12 -37.55 4.53
CA LEU A 117 -8.38 -36.28 4.66
C LEU A 117 -8.24 -35.56 3.29
N PRO A 118 -7.93 -36.26 2.15
CA PRO A 118 -7.91 -35.61 0.83
C PRO A 118 -9.23 -34.95 0.42
N ASP A 119 -10.38 -35.58 0.73
CA ASP A 119 -11.67 -34.99 0.41
C ASP A 119 -12.00 -33.77 1.30
N ALA A 120 -11.62 -33.82 2.57
CA ALA A 120 -11.74 -32.69 3.49
C ALA A 120 -10.91 -31.48 2.99
N LEU A 121 -9.62 -31.67 2.66
CA LEU A 121 -8.76 -30.66 2.05
C LEU A 121 -9.37 -30.09 0.76
N LYS A 122 -9.86 -30.95 -0.13
CA LYS A 122 -10.44 -30.54 -1.41
C LYS A 122 -11.65 -29.61 -1.24
N ILE A 123 -12.48 -29.85 -0.22
CA ILE A 123 -13.69 -29.05 0.04
C ILE A 123 -13.31 -27.76 0.75
N SER A 124 -12.51 -27.81 1.82
CA SER A 124 -12.07 -26.59 2.56
C SER A 124 -11.31 -25.65 1.64
N PHE A 125 -10.36 -26.16 0.85
CA PHE A 125 -9.61 -25.36 -0.13
C PHE A 125 -10.49 -24.84 -1.28
N ALA A 126 -11.56 -25.54 -1.66
CA ALA A 126 -12.53 -25.02 -2.63
C ALA A 126 -13.30 -23.81 -2.08
N GLY A 127 -13.64 -23.83 -0.79
CA GLY A 127 -14.22 -22.66 -0.10
C GLY A 127 -13.27 -21.48 -0.09
N GLY A 128 -12.01 -21.70 0.28
CA GLY A 128 -10.94 -20.71 0.19
C GLY A 128 -10.73 -20.18 -1.23
N THR A 129 -10.78 -21.04 -2.25
CA THR A 129 -10.66 -20.63 -3.67
C THR A 129 -11.79 -19.68 -4.09
N VAL A 130 -13.04 -19.94 -3.66
CA VAL A 130 -14.17 -19.02 -3.94
C VAL A 130 -13.92 -17.65 -3.34
N MET A 131 -13.38 -17.61 -2.12
CA MET A 131 -12.98 -16.36 -1.45
C MET A 131 -11.87 -15.65 -2.22
N GLY A 132 -10.73 -16.32 -2.43
CA GLY A 132 -9.53 -15.71 -3.00
C GLY A 132 -9.74 -15.16 -4.41
N LEU A 133 -10.31 -15.98 -5.31
CA LEU A 133 -10.60 -15.53 -6.67
C LEU A 133 -11.79 -14.55 -6.72
N GLY A 134 -12.72 -14.64 -5.77
CA GLY A 134 -13.84 -13.70 -5.66
C GLY A 134 -13.37 -12.30 -5.33
N VAL A 135 -12.49 -12.17 -4.33
CA VAL A 135 -11.89 -10.90 -3.92
C VAL A 135 -11.04 -10.31 -5.06
N ALA A 136 -10.08 -11.07 -5.60
CA ALA A 136 -9.22 -10.60 -6.69
C ALA A 136 -10.03 -10.23 -7.95
N GLY A 137 -11.01 -11.05 -8.32
CA GLY A 137 -11.88 -10.79 -9.46
C GLY A 137 -12.72 -9.54 -9.31
N LEU A 138 -13.32 -9.31 -8.15
CA LEU A 138 -14.10 -8.10 -7.89
C LEU A 138 -13.21 -6.84 -7.82
N ALA A 139 -12.01 -6.94 -7.25
CA ALA A 139 -11.07 -5.82 -7.16
C ALA A 139 -10.64 -5.34 -8.55
N VAL A 140 -10.17 -6.27 -9.41
CA VAL A 140 -9.75 -5.93 -10.78
C VAL A 140 -10.93 -5.49 -11.63
N LEU A 141 -12.11 -6.14 -11.50
CA LEU A 141 -13.33 -5.73 -12.21
C LEU A 141 -13.74 -4.31 -11.86
N GLY A 142 -13.83 -4.00 -10.57
CA GLY A 142 -14.25 -2.68 -10.09
C GLY A 142 -13.28 -1.59 -10.52
N LEU A 143 -11.99 -1.76 -10.22
CA LEU A 143 -10.95 -0.79 -10.56
C LEU A 143 -10.90 -0.53 -12.07
N THR A 144 -10.88 -1.59 -12.88
CA THR A 144 -10.79 -1.47 -14.35
C THR A 144 -12.05 -0.85 -14.94
N ALA A 145 -13.24 -1.23 -14.45
CA ALA A 145 -14.50 -0.65 -14.94
C ALA A 145 -14.57 0.84 -14.66
N PHE A 146 -14.24 1.28 -13.44
CA PHE A 146 -14.23 2.70 -13.08
C PHE A 146 -13.13 3.47 -13.82
N PHE A 147 -11.95 2.89 -14.01
CA PHE A 147 -10.92 3.49 -14.85
C PHE A 147 -11.43 3.75 -16.28
N ILE A 148 -12.03 2.75 -16.92
CA ILE A 148 -12.58 2.90 -18.28
C ILE A 148 -13.70 3.95 -18.32
N ILE A 149 -14.57 3.96 -17.31
CA ILE A 149 -15.66 4.95 -17.23
C ILE A 149 -15.08 6.38 -17.15
N PHE A 150 -14.11 6.60 -16.26
CA PHE A 150 -13.52 7.93 -16.08
C PHE A 150 -12.62 8.32 -17.25
N PHE A 151 -11.84 7.41 -17.80
CA PHE A 151 -11.03 7.64 -19.00
C PHE A 151 -11.91 8.05 -20.20
N ASN A 152 -13.04 7.37 -20.40
CA ASN A 152 -13.99 7.77 -21.43
C ASN A 152 -14.70 9.10 -21.11
N HIS A 153 -15.02 9.36 -19.86
CA HIS A 153 -15.73 10.58 -19.45
C HIS A 153 -14.87 11.83 -19.61
N PHE A 154 -13.62 11.80 -19.13
CA PHE A 154 -12.73 12.95 -19.13
C PHE A 154 -11.92 13.09 -20.43
N MET A 155 -11.52 11.99 -21.05
CA MET A 155 -10.61 11.97 -22.21
C MET A 155 -11.24 11.39 -23.49
N GLY A 156 -12.52 11.05 -23.49
CA GLY A 156 -13.16 10.41 -24.65
C GLY A 156 -12.60 9.02 -25.00
N GLY A 157 -11.82 8.41 -24.09
CA GLY A 157 -11.20 7.10 -24.28
C GLY A 157 -9.92 7.11 -25.13
N VAL A 158 -9.34 8.29 -25.36
CA VAL A 158 -8.12 8.49 -26.15
C VAL A 158 -7.15 9.38 -25.35
N TRP A 159 -5.85 9.12 -25.47
CA TRP A 159 -4.82 9.99 -24.93
C TRP A 159 -4.75 11.27 -25.76
N ALA A 160 -5.35 12.33 -25.28
CA ALA A 160 -5.41 13.62 -25.95
C ALA A 160 -5.71 14.73 -24.95
N ASP A 161 -5.36 15.95 -25.28
CA ASP A 161 -5.69 17.15 -24.55
C ASP A 161 -7.21 17.37 -24.54
N THR A 162 -7.72 17.92 -23.47
CA THR A 162 -9.17 18.14 -23.25
C THR A 162 -9.42 19.51 -22.64
N ASP A 163 -10.69 19.82 -22.34
CA ASP A 163 -11.09 21.05 -21.64
C ASP A 163 -10.55 21.10 -20.18
N TYR A 164 -9.99 19.99 -19.68
CA TYR A 164 -9.37 19.88 -18.35
C TYR A 164 -7.86 20.08 -18.36
N GLY A 165 -7.24 20.37 -19.50
CA GLY A 165 -5.81 20.59 -19.67
C GLY A 165 -5.10 19.59 -20.57
N SER A 166 -3.79 19.43 -20.39
CA SER A 166 -3.00 18.44 -21.15
C SER A 166 -3.46 17.01 -20.92
N ALA A 167 -3.07 16.09 -21.79
CA ALA A 167 -3.43 14.68 -21.66
C ALA A 167 -2.99 14.09 -20.31
N SER A 168 -1.80 14.46 -19.82
CA SER A 168 -1.28 14.01 -18.51
C SER A 168 -2.05 14.62 -17.34
N ASP A 169 -2.43 15.91 -17.40
CA ASP A 169 -3.21 16.56 -16.36
C ASP A 169 -4.61 15.95 -16.26
N THR A 170 -5.24 15.75 -17.42
CA THR A 170 -6.55 15.09 -17.46
C THR A 170 -6.50 13.66 -16.95
N MET A 171 -5.43 12.91 -17.22
CA MET A 171 -5.22 11.57 -16.66
C MET A 171 -5.01 11.63 -15.15
N THR A 172 -4.37 12.66 -14.63
CA THR A 172 -4.26 12.88 -13.17
C THR A 172 -5.64 13.01 -12.53
N ILE A 173 -6.57 13.78 -13.15
CA ILE A 173 -7.98 13.87 -12.67
C ILE A 173 -8.69 12.50 -12.73
N VAL A 174 -8.46 11.70 -13.78
CA VAL A 174 -8.98 10.32 -13.88
C VAL A 174 -8.51 9.47 -12.70
N LEU A 175 -7.21 9.50 -12.40
CA LEU A 175 -6.59 8.68 -11.36
C LEU A 175 -6.95 9.17 -9.94
N GLU A 176 -7.05 10.48 -9.71
CA GLU A 176 -7.57 11.04 -8.45
C GLU A 176 -9.02 10.64 -8.20
N THR A 177 -9.86 10.75 -9.23
CA THR A 177 -11.25 10.30 -9.12
C THR A 177 -11.33 8.81 -8.81
N LEU A 178 -10.42 8.02 -9.39
CA LEU A 178 -10.30 6.59 -9.12
C LEU A 178 -9.74 6.30 -7.71
N ALA A 179 -8.94 7.20 -7.12
CA ALA A 179 -8.45 7.06 -5.74
C ALA A 179 -9.59 7.02 -4.71
N GLY A 180 -10.72 7.66 -5.02
CA GLY A 180 -11.94 7.50 -4.23
C GLY A 180 -12.39 6.05 -4.08
N PHE A 181 -12.28 5.22 -5.15
CA PHE A 181 -12.61 3.79 -5.08
C PHE A 181 -11.71 3.04 -4.09
N SER A 182 -10.41 3.33 -4.11
CA SER A 182 -9.46 2.74 -3.17
C SER A 182 -9.72 3.21 -1.74
N LEU A 183 -9.99 4.51 -1.54
CA LEU A 183 -10.31 5.07 -0.22
C LEU A 183 -11.57 4.43 0.37
N GLY A 184 -12.60 4.23 -0.43
CA GLY A 184 -13.83 3.54 -0.02
C GLY A 184 -13.57 2.10 0.39
N ALA A 185 -12.80 1.38 -0.41
CA ALA A 185 -12.43 -0.01 -0.16
C ALA A 185 -11.64 -0.19 1.14
N GLU A 186 -10.58 0.60 1.34
CA GLU A 186 -9.72 0.53 2.54
C GLU A 186 -10.45 1.03 3.80
N SER A 187 -11.37 1.99 3.67
CA SER A 187 -12.18 2.45 4.80
C SER A 187 -13.08 1.33 5.34
N ILE A 188 -13.76 0.60 4.46
CA ILE A 188 -14.56 -0.58 4.87
C ILE A 188 -13.65 -1.66 5.45
N ALA A 189 -12.50 -1.92 4.80
CA ALA A 189 -11.53 -2.90 5.26
C ALA A 189 -11.07 -2.64 6.71
N LEU A 190 -10.80 -1.37 7.05
CA LEU A 190 -10.38 -0.98 8.40
C LEU A 190 -11.40 -1.42 9.45
N PHE A 191 -12.66 -1.04 9.27
CA PHE A 191 -13.70 -1.36 10.24
C PHE A 191 -14.02 -2.84 10.28
N ALA A 192 -14.13 -3.50 9.12
CA ALA A 192 -14.38 -4.94 9.04
C ALA A 192 -13.25 -5.76 9.70
N ARG A 193 -11.99 -5.36 9.52
CA ARG A 193 -10.85 -6.05 10.13
C ARG A 193 -10.75 -5.81 11.64
N VAL A 194 -10.90 -4.56 12.08
CA VAL A 194 -10.86 -4.21 13.52
C VAL A 194 -12.09 -4.77 14.23
N GLY A 195 -13.29 -4.55 13.69
CA GLY A 195 -14.55 -5.02 14.28
C GLY A 195 -14.64 -6.55 14.31
N GLY A 196 -14.34 -7.20 13.19
CA GLY A 196 -14.29 -8.66 13.10
C GLY A 196 -13.26 -9.27 14.05
N GLY A 197 -12.04 -8.72 14.12
CA GLY A 197 -10.99 -9.17 15.03
C GLY A 197 -11.35 -9.00 16.51
N ILE A 198 -11.97 -7.88 16.89
CA ILE A 198 -12.47 -7.67 18.26
C ILE A 198 -13.56 -8.70 18.57
N TYR A 199 -14.48 -8.94 17.63
CA TYR A 199 -15.55 -9.93 17.79
C TYR A 199 -14.98 -11.33 18.04
N THR A 200 -14.12 -11.81 17.11
CA THR A 200 -13.53 -13.15 17.16
C THR A 200 -12.82 -13.36 18.49
N LYS A 201 -11.89 -12.46 18.83
CA LYS A 201 -11.04 -12.66 20.00
C LYS A 201 -11.75 -12.38 21.33
N ALA A 202 -12.84 -11.62 21.34
CA ALA A 202 -13.70 -11.53 22.53
C ALA A 202 -14.42 -12.86 22.81
N ALA A 203 -14.90 -13.54 21.77
CA ALA A 203 -15.58 -14.82 21.90
C ALA A 203 -14.59 -15.94 22.27
N ASP A 204 -13.47 -16.05 21.57
CA ASP A 204 -12.39 -17.03 21.77
C ASP A 204 -11.79 -16.92 23.19
N VAL A 205 -11.31 -15.74 23.60
CA VAL A 205 -10.75 -15.52 24.95
C VAL A 205 -11.81 -15.79 26.02
N GLY A 206 -13.06 -15.41 25.79
CA GLY A 206 -14.18 -15.68 26.71
C GLY A 206 -14.50 -17.18 26.82
N ALA A 207 -14.47 -17.90 25.70
CA ALA A 207 -14.65 -19.36 25.66
C ALA A 207 -13.48 -20.09 26.35
N ASP A 208 -12.26 -19.69 26.08
CA ASP A 208 -11.04 -20.33 26.58
C ASP A 208 -10.85 -20.15 28.08
N LEU A 209 -10.94 -18.91 28.59
CA LEU A 209 -10.71 -18.63 29.99
C LEU A 209 -11.72 -19.34 30.89
N VAL A 210 -13.00 -19.30 30.56
CA VAL A 210 -14.01 -19.92 31.41
C VAL A 210 -14.18 -21.41 31.10
N GLY A 211 -14.16 -21.79 29.82
CA GLY A 211 -14.34 -23.18 29.42
C GLY A 211 -13.13 -24.07 29.73
N LYS A 212 -11.98 -23.74 29.15
CA LYS A 212 -10.76 -24.57 29.28
C LYS A 212 -10.07 -24.41 30.62
N VAL A 213 -9.87 -23.14 31.09
CA VAL A 213 -9.05 -22.88 32.27
C VAL A 213 -9.86 -23.03 33.56
N GLU A 214 -11.08 -22.46 33.68
CA GLU A 214 -11.89 -22.51 34.91
C GLU A 214 -12.71 -23.80 35.01
N ALA A 215 -13.45 -24.14 33.96
CA ALA A 215 -14.40 -25.27 34.00
C ALA A 215 -13.77 -26.63 33.61
N GLY A 216 -12.60 -26.61 32.95
CA GLY A 216 -11.86 -27.79 32.52
C GLY A 216 -12.59 -28.62 31.44
N ILE A 217 -13.46 -27.99 30.64
CA ILE A 217 -14.13 -28.66 29.51
C ILE A 217 -13.28 -28.55 28.24
N PRO A 218 -13.39 -29.50 27.30
CA PRO A 218 -12.68 -29.46 26.05
C PRO A 218 -12.96 -28.17 25.23
N GLU A 219 -12.05 -27.89 24.30
CA GLU A 219 -12.29 -26.90 23.22
C GLU A 219 -13.47 -27.30 22.38
N ASP A 220 -14.26 -26.34 21.92
CA ASP A 220 -15.47 -26.57 21.12
C ASP A 220 -16.56 -27.42 21.80
N ASP A 221 -16.50 -27.58 23.12
CA ASP A 221 -17.53 -28.34 23.83
C ASP A 221 -18.92 -27.66 23.73
N PRO A 222 -19.97 -28.36 23.30
CA PRO A 222 -21.30 -27.76 23.12
C PRO A 222 -21.94 -27.25 24.43
N ARG A 223 -21.37 -27.53 25.59
CA ARG A 223 -21.76 -26.98 26.86
C ARG A 223 -21.31 -25.54 27.10
N ASN A 224 -20.25 -25.13 26.37
CA ASN A 224 -19.73 -23.76 26.47
C ASN A 224 -20.63 -22.81 25.67
N PRO A 225 -21.25 -21.81 26.33
CA PRO A 225 -22.12 -20.85 25.64
C PRO A 225 -21.43 -19.99 24.57
N ALA A 226 -20.13 -19.78 24.67
CA ALA A 226 -19.37 -18.94 23.75
C ALA A 226 -18.92 -19.66 22.47
N THR A 227 -18.97 -20.99 22.40
CA THR A 227 -18.44 -21.78 21.26
C THR A 227 -19.05 -21.40 19.91
N ILE A 228 -20.37 -21.15 19.84
CA ILE A 228 -21.00 -20.68 18.60
C ILE A 228 -20.52 -19.27 18.24
N ALA A 229 -20.38 -18.38 19.23
CA ALA A 229 -19.87 -17.03 18.98
C ALA A 229 -18.44 -17.03 18.50
N ASP A 230 -17.62 -17.94 19.01
CA ASP A 230 -16.23 -18.18 18.59
C ASP A 230 -16.17 -18.59 17.12
N ASN A 231 -16.87 -19.66 16.74
CA ASN A 231 -16.98 -20.11 15.35
C ASN A 231 -17.58 -19.06 14.40
N VAL A 232 -18.50 -18.21 14.87
CA VAL A 232 -18.98 -17.03 14.12
C VAL A 232 -17.84 -16.06 13.89
N GLY A 233 -17.05 -15.82 14.94
CA GLY A 233 -15.89 -14.91 14.91
C GLY A 233 -14.94 -15.21 13.78
N ASP A 234 -14.47 -16.44 13.65
CA ASP A 234 -13.54 -16.84 12.58
C ASP A 234 -14.10 -16.52 11.19
N ASN A 235 -15.39 -16.74 10.97
CA ASN A 235 -16.03 -16.45 9.70
C ASN A 235 -16.16 -14.94 9.43
N VAL A 236 -16.34 -14.10 10.43
CA VAL A 236 -16.50 -12.65 10.24
C VAL A 236 -15.18 -11.91 10.36
N GLY A 237 -14.28 -12.30 11.28
CA GLY A 237 -12.96 -11.69 11.46
C GLY A 237 -11.93 -12.19 10.46
N ASP A 238 -11.70 -13.52 10.46
CA ASP A 238 -10.59 -14.10 9.71
C ASP A 238 -10.96 -14.48 8.26
N VAL A 239 -12.23 -14.49 7.89
CA VAL A 239 -12.64 -14.61 6.50
C VAL A 239 -13.14 -13.29 5.94
N ALA A 240 -14.24 -12.72 6.46
CA ALA A 240 -14.82 -11.50 5.86
C ALA A 240 -13.92 -10.27 6.02
N GLY A 241 -13.37 -10.05 7.23
CA GLY A 241 -12.47 -8.94 7.50
C GLY A 241 -11.17 -9.00 6.68
N MET A 242 -10.57 -10.21 6.58
CA MET A 242 -9.38 -10.43 5.74
C MET A 242 -9.68 -10.22 4.25
N GLY A 243 -10.86 -10.66 3.79
CA GLY A 243 -11.26 -10.46 2.39
C GLY A 243 -11.41 -9.00 2.02
N ALA A 244 -11.96 -8.20 2.91
CA ALA A 244 -12.05 -6.75 2.73
C ALA A 244 -10.67 -6.09 2.73
N ASP A 245 -9.75 -6.49 3.64
CA ASP A 245 -8.37 -5.99 3.70
C ASP A 245 -7.60 -6.28 2.41
N LEU A 246 -7.59 -7.52 1.93
CA LEU A 246 -6.89 -7.88 0.71
C LEU A 246 -7.55 -7.31 -0.55
N PHE A 247 -8.87 -7.09 -0.55
CA PHE A 247 -9.55 -6.34 -1.61
C PHE A 247 -9.01 -4.90 -1.69
N GLY A 248 -8.98 -4.18 -0.57
CA GLY A 248 -8.45 -2.84 -0.49
C GLY A 248 -6.97 -2.78 -0.90
N SER A 249 -6.15 -3.70 -0.38
CA SER A 249 -4.73 -3.83 -0.71
C SER A 249 -4.48 -3.99 -2.20
N TYR A 250 -5.27 -4.84 -2.85
CA TYR A 250 -5.16 -5.10 -4.28
C TYR A 250 -5.45 -3.85 -5.10
N VAL A 251 -6.56 -3.18 -4.78
CA VAL A 251 -6.98 -1.94 -5.43
C VAL A 251 -5.96 -0.82 -5.24
N ALA A 252 -5.52 -0.60 -3.99
CA ALA A 252 -4.56 0.46 -3.64
C ALA A 252 -3.21 0.28 -4.34
N THR A 253 -2.72 -0.97 -4.40
CA THR A 253 -1.44 -1.28 -5.05
C THR A 253 -1.48 -1.03 -6.56
N VAL A 254 -2.53 -1.50 -7.23
CA VAL A 254 -2.67 -1.31 -8.69
C VAL A 254 -2.85 0.17 -9.01
N LEU A 255 -3.67 0.89 -8.23
CA LEU A 255 -3.87 2.33 -8.40
C LEU A 255 -2.57 3.11 -8.22
N ALA A 256 -1.78 2.84 -7.17
CA ALA A 256 -0.50 3.52 -6.96
C ALA A 256 0.45 3.33 -8.14
N ALA A 257 0.51 2.11 -8.68
CA ALA A 257 1.32 1.82 -9.85
C ALA A 257 0.79 2.51 -11.14
N MET A 258 -0.55 2.67 -11.27
CA MET A 258 -1.14 3.44 -12.38
C MET A 258 -0.79 4.93 -12.29
N VAL A 259 -0.85 5.50 -11.09
CA VAL A 259 -0.46 6.90 -10.84
C VAL A 259 0.99 7.12 -11.23
N LEU A 260 1.91 6.29 -10.74
CA LEU A 260 3.33 6.39 -11.09
C LEU A 260 3.60 6.08 -12.58
N GLY A 261 2.76 5.25 -13.22
CA GLY A 261 2.77 5.04 -14.67
C GLY A 261 2.43 6.30 -15.46
N ASN A 262 1.55 7.17 -14.96
CA ASN A 262 1.28 8.47 -15.55
C ASN A 262 2.52 9.39 -15.46
N TYR A 263 3.24 9.36 -14.33
CA TYR A 263 4.48 10.14 -14.18
C TYR A 263 5.59 9.68 -15.13
N VAL A 264 5.71 8.37 -15.38
CA VAL A 264 6.63 7.87 -16.42
C VAL A 264 6.32 8.49 -17.78
N ILE A 265 5.03 8.68 -18.11
CA ILE A 265 4.65 9.33 -19.37
C ILE A 265 5.01 10.83 -19.35
N ILE A 266 4.84 11.51 -18.23
CA ILE A 266 5.23 12.92 -18.04
C ILE A 266 6.74 13.07 -18.22
N ASP A 267 7.55 12.25 -17.55
CA ASP A 267 9.01 12.25 -17.63
C ASP A 267 9.52 11.99 -19.05
N MET A 268 8.74 11.28 -19.87
CA MET A 268 9.03 11.04 -21.30
C MET A 268 8.54 12.16 -22.23
N GLY A 269 8.20 13.35 -21.68
CA GLY A 269 7.73 14.50 -22.45
C GLY A 269 6.24 14.48 -22.77
N GLY A 270 5.43 13.80 -21.96
CA GLY A 270 3.97 13.78 -22.09
C GLY A 270 3.40 12.83 -23.14
N SER A 271 4.24 12.09 -23.85
CA SER A 271 3.80 11.11 -24.85
C SER A 271 4.74 9.91 -24.97
N ILE A 272 4.17 8.74 -25.21
CA ILE A 272 4.91 7.49 -25.42
C ILE A 272 4.41 6.85 -26.72
N GLU A 273 5.33 6.43 -27.59
CA GLU A 273 4.99 5.58 -28.72
C GLU A 273 4.90 4.11 -28.27
N ASP A 274 3.68 3.64 -28.06
CA ASP A 274 3.37 2.25 -27.73
C ASP A 274 2.20 1.72 -28.56
N THR A 275 1.96 0.41 -28.50
CA THR A 275 0.82 -0.23 -29.17
C THR A 275 -0.52 -0.08 -28.40
N PHE A 276 -0.52 0.68 -27.29
CA PHE A 276 -1.63 0.84 -26.35
C PHE A 276 -2.19 2.27 -26.33
N GLY A 277 -1.85 3.09 -27.33
CA GLY A 277 -2.32 4.47 -27.44
C GLY A 277 -1.64 5.43 -26.48
N GLY A 278 -0.38 5.19 -26.10
CA GLY A 278 0.41 6.06 -25.25
C GLY A 278 0.22 5.87 -23.74
N ILE A 279 -0.57 4.87 -23.32
CA ILE A 279 -0.89 4.63 -21.88
C ILE A 279 -0.37 3.28 -21.35
N GLY A 280 0.60 2.67 -22.02
CA GLY A 280 1.17 1.37 -21.62
C GLY A 280 1.61 1.31 -20.17
N PRO A 281 2.37 2.28 -19.63
CA PRO A 281 2.80 2.29 -18.22
C PRO A 281 1.62 2.32 -17.23
N ILE A 282 0.50 2.97 -17.57
CA ILE A 282 -0.70 3.01 -16.72
C ILE A 282 -1.45 1.67 -16.79
N LEU A 283 -1.48 1.01 -17.96
CA LEU A 283 -2.22 -0.24 -18.16
C LEU A 283 -1.45 -1.47 -17.66
N LEU A 284 -0.13 -1.42 -17.58
CA LEU A 284 0.71 -2.56 -17.19
C LEU A 284 0.33 -3.15 -15.83
N PRO A 285 0.18 -2.38 -14.74
CA PRO A 285 -0.22 -2.94 -13.45
C PRO A 285 -1.61 -3.59 -13.49
N MET A 286 -2.55 -3.06 -14.27
CA MET A 286 -3.87 -3.65 -14.48
C MET A 286 -3.78 -4.98 -15.25
N ALA A 287 -2.91 -5.07 -16.24
CA ALA A 287 -2.68 -6.29 -17.01
C ALA A 287 -2.04 -7.39 -16.13
N ILE A 288 -1.05 -7.03 -15.30
CA ILE A 288 -0.44 -7.92 -14.31
C ILE A 288 -1.51 -8.45 -13.35
N ALA A 289 -2.35 -7.56 -12.83
CA ALA A 289 -3.45 -7.90 -11.93
C ALA A 289 -4.46 -8.86 -12.58
N GLY A 290 -4.89 -8.57 -13.80
CA GLY A 290 -5.82 -9.42 -14.54
C GLY A 290 -5.27 -10.83 -14.81
N LEU A 291 -4.02 -10.93 -15.28
CA LEU A 291 -3.35 -12.23 -15.48
C LEU A 291 -3.17 -12.99 -14.17
N GLY A 292 -2.91 -12.31 -13.07
CA GLY A 292 -2.80 -12.90 -11.74
C GLY A 292 -4.03 -13.72 -11.34
N ILE A 293 -5.23 -13.29 -11.73
CA ILE A 293 -6.48 -14.04 -11.50
C ILE A 293 -6.46 -15.40 -12.23
N ILE A 294 -6.09 -15.40 -13.51
CA ILE A 294 -6.04 -16.61 -14.33
C ILE A 294 -4.93 -17.56 -13.83
N ILE A 295 -3.79 -16.98 -13.45
CA ILE A 295 -2.66 -17.76 -12.91
C ILE A 295 -3.02 -18.36 -11.55
N SER A 296 -3.66 -17.59 -10.66
CA SER A 296 -4.15 -18.11 -9.38
C SER A 296 -5.15 -19.26 -9.59
N LEU A 297 -6.07 -19.14 -10.56
CA LEU A 297 -6.97 -20.24 -10.93
C LEU A 297 -6.17 -21.48 -11.33
N ILE A 298 -5.14 -21.34 -12.16
CA ILE A 298 -4.28 -22.46 -12.57
C ILE A 298 -3.59 -23.05 -11.33
N GLY A 299 -3.00 -22.21 -10.44
CA GLY A 299 -2.34 -22.65 -9.22
C GLY A 299 -3.21 -23.53 -8.32
N THR A 300 -4.52 -23.18 -8.19
CA THR A 300 -5.46 -23.94 -7.36
C THR A 300 -5.65 -25.39 -7.85
N LEU A 301 -5.38 -25.69 -9.10
CA LEU A 301 -5.52 -27.05 -9.65
C LEU A 301 -4.42 -28.02 -9.17
N PHE A 302 -3.31 -27.48 -8.66
CA PHE A 302 -2.15 -28.26 -8.21
C PHE A 302 -2.19 -28.60 -6.72
N VAL A 303 -3.11 -28.02 -5.94
CA VAL A 303 -3.29 -28.31 -4.51
C VAL A 303 -4.03 -29.64 -4.35
N LYS A 304 -3.28 -30.72 -4.10
CA LYS A 304 -3.81 -32.08 -3.93
C LYS A 304 -2.89 -32.91 -3.06
N ILE A 305 -3.49 -33.69 -2.16
CA ILE A 305 -2.87 -34.83 -1.47
C ILE A 305 -3.59 -36.11 -1.84
N ASN A 306 -2.94 -37.24 -1.71
CA ASN A 306 -3.49 -38.54 -2.13
C ASN A 306 -3.61 -39.56 -0.98
N SER A 307 -2.97 -39.32 0.17
CA SER A 307 -2.96 -40.25 1.31
C SER A 307 -3.87 -39.79 2.43
N ASN A 308 -4.58 -40.74 3.05
CA ASN A 308 -5.33 -40.51 4.29
C ASN A 308 -4.42 -40.36 5.53
N ASP A 309 -3.19 -40.87 5.42
CA ASP A 309 -2.18 -40.84 6.48
C ASP A 309 -1.22 -39.65 6.27
N ALA A 310 -1.60 -38.69 5.40
CA ALA A 310 -0.80 -37.49 5.16
C ALA A 310 -0.72 -36.67 6.44
N LYS A 311 0.49 -36.12 6.69
CA LYS A 311 0.77 -35.25 7.83
C LYS A 311 0.74 -33.80 7.41
N GLU A 312 0.86 -32.90 8.37
CA GLU A 312 0.87 -31.44 8.18
C GLU A 312 1.86 -31.00 7.10
N ASP A 313 3.08 -31.58 7.07
CA ASP A 313 4.11 -31.24 6.07
C ASP A 313 3.68 -31.58 4.63
N GLU A 314 2.92 -32.66 4.42
CA GLU A 314 2.43 -33.03 3.10
C GLU A 314 1.29 -32.10 2.63
N VAL A 315 0.40 -31.71 3.54
CA VAL A 315 -0.66 -30.73 3.27
C VAL A 315 -0.06 -29.39 2.96
N MET A 316 0.88 -28.91 3.79
CA MET A 316 1.62 -27.67 3.57
C MET A 316 2.39 -27.71 2.24
N GLY A 317 3.04 -28.82 1.93
CA GLY A 317 3.75 -29.03 0.66
C GLY A 317 2.84 -28.92 -0.55
N ALA A 318 1.59 -29.41 -0.46
CA ALA A 318 0.60 -29.27 -1.53
C ALA A 318 0.17 -27.80 -1.75
N LEU A 319 -0.06 -27.05 -0.67
CA LEU A 319 -0.39 -25.61 -0.72
C LEU A 319 0.78 -24.80 -1.29
N ASN A 320 1.98 -25.02 -0.78
CA ASN A 320 3.21 -24.36 -1.24
C ASN A 320 3.54 -24.66 -2.71
N LYS A 321 3.21 -25.86 -3.20
CA LYS A 321 3.35 -26.22 -4.62
C LYS A 321 2.43 -25.37 -5.50
N GLY A 322 1.16 -25.22 -5.14
CA GLY A 322 0.22 -24.39 -5.88
C GLY A 322 0.65 -22.92 -5.91
N ASN A 323 1.11 -22.41 -4.76
CA ASN A 323 1.63 -21.04 -4.63
C ASN A 323 2.90 -20.84 -5.47
N GLY A 324 3.88 -21.74 -5.38
CA GLY A 324 5.13 -21.66 -6.14
C GLY A 324 4.92 -21.68 -7.66
N ILE A 325 3.96 -22.50 -8.15
CA ILE A 325 3.58 -22.49 -9.57
C ILE A 325 2.97 -21.13 -9.95
N SER A 326 2.12 -20.56 -9.10
CA SER A 326 1.53 -19.24 -9.34
C SER A 326 2.61 -18.15 -9.42
N ILE A 327 3.55 -18.12 -8.49
CA ILE A 327 4.68 -17.17 -8.49
C ILE A 327 5.50 -17.29 -9.78
N LEU A 328 5.85 -18.52 -10.17
CA LEU A 328 6.63 -18.76 -11.40
C LEU A 328 5.89 -18.27 -12.65
N LEU A 329 4.60 -18.58 -12.75
CA LEU A 329 3.79 -18.18 -13.91
C LEU A 329 3.59 -16.64 -13.94
N VAL A 330 3.44 -15.96 -12.79
CA VAL A 330 3.41 -14.50 -12.72
C VAL A 330 4.74 -13.92 -13.19
N ALA A 331 5.88 -14.46 -12.75
CA ALA A 331 7.20 -14.00 -13.17
C ALA A 331 7.37 -14.09 -14.71
N VAL A 332 7.02 -15.24 -15.29
CA VAL A 332 7.06 -15.44 -16.75
C VAL A 332 6.12 -14.46 -17.46
N SER A 333 4.91 -14.27 -16.93
CA SER A 333 3.94 -13.35 -17.52
C SER A 333 4.41 -11.90 -17.45
N CYS A 334 4.99 -11.45 -16.33
CA CYS A 334 5.56 -10.11 -16.20
C CYS A 334 6.67 -9.86 -17.21
N PHE A 335 7.53 -10.84 -17.48
CA PHE A 335 8.56 -10.72 -18.52
C PHE A 335 7.96 -10.35 -19.88
N PHE A 336 6.94 -11.11 -20.32
CA PHE A 336 6.29 -10.86 -21.61
C PHE A 336 5.48 -9.57 -21.62
N LEU A 337 4.76 -9.25 -20.53
CA LEU A 337 3.97 -8.03 -20.44
C LEU A 337 4.84 -6.78 -20.50
N VAL A 338 5.93 -6.74 -19.75
CA VAL A 338 6.87 -5.61 -19.75
C VAL A 338 7.43 -5.38 -21.14
N GLN A 339 7.92 -6.43 -21.81
CA GLN A 339 8.49 -6.35 -23.16
C GLN A 339 7.48 -5.97 -24.25
N TYR A 340 6.19 -6.26 -24.03
CA TYR A 340 5.14 -5.99 -25.00
C TYR A 340 4.45 -4.64 -24.79
N MET A 341 4.36 -4.16 -23.52
CA MET A 341 3.57 -2.99 -23.17
C MET A 341 4.38 -1.72 -22.99
N LEU A 342 5.68 -1.82 -22.75
CA LEU A 342 6.57 -0.68 -22.57
C LEU A 342 7.48 -0.50 -23.78
N PRO A 343 7.91 0.74 -24.11
CA PRO A 343 8.96 0.97 -25.10
C PRO A 343 10.29 0.36 -24.64
N GLU A 344 11.26 0.19 -25.55
CA GLU A 344 12.56 -0.44 -25.24
C GLU A 344 13.32 0.31 -24.14
N THR A 345 13.24 1.64 -24.16
CA THR A 345 13.83 2.55 -23.15
C THR A 345 12.78 3.46 -22.57
N LEU A 346 12.91 3.75 -21.29
CA LEU A 346 12.08 4.68 -20.54
C LEU A 346 12.98 5.74 -19.92
N ASN A 347 12.59 7.00 -20.03
CA ASN A 347 13.21 8.09 -19.29
C ASN A 347 12.38 8.34 -18.04
N MET A 348 12.96 8.24 -16.86
CA MET A 348 12.26 8.35 -15.60
C MET A 348 13.05 9.16 -14.58
N GLU A 349 12.36 9.99 -13.82
CA GLU A 349 12.97 10.73 -12.73
C GLU A 349 13.29 9.82 -11.54
N PHE A 350 14.54 9.88 -11.10
CA PHE A 350 15.01 9.32 -9.84
C PHE A 350 15.18 10.45 -8.86
N PHE A 351 14.30 10.53 -7.87
CA PHE A 351 14.28 11.62 -6.90
C PHE A 351 15.65 11.87 -6.27
N GLY A 352 16.14 13.11 -6.43
CA GLY A 352 17.47 13.55 -6.00
C GLY A 352 18.63 13.17 -6.95
N GLU A 353 18.37 12.44 -8.05
CA GLU A 353 19.40 12.01 -9.01
C GLU A 353 19.09 12.44 -10.46
N GLY A 354 17.91 13.05 -10.67
CA GLY A 354 17.43 13.53 -11.97
C GLY A 354 16.92 12.42 -12.91
N LEU A 355 16.67 12.78 -14.16
CA LEU A 355 16.16 11.89 -15.21
C LEU A 355 17.22 10.86 -15.63
N LYS A 356 16.80 9.60 -15.76
CA LYS A 356 17.65 8.49 -16.21
C LYS A 356 16.97 7.65 -17.28
N ASP A 357 17.74 7.33 -18.32
CA ASP A 357 17.35 6.35 -19.32
C ASP A 357 17.53 4.93 -18.78
N ILE A 358 16.46 4.16 -18.73
CA ILE A 358 16.47 2.77 -18.31
C ILE A 358 15.89 1.87 -19.39
N ALA A 359 16.45 0.68 -19.55
CA ALA A 359 15.85 -0.33 -20.41
C ALA A 359 14.59 -0.93 -19.76
N SER A 360 13.55 -1.21 -20.54
CA SER A 360 12.30 -1.79 -20.04
C SER A 360 12.50 -3.11 -19.27
N ILE A 361 13.56 -3.87 -19.61
CA ILE A 361 13.91 -5.10 -18.87
C ILE A 361 14.19 -4.84 -17.38
N ASN A 362 14.64 -3.63 -17.00
CA ASN A 362 14.85 -3.27 -15.59
C ASN A 362 13.53 -3.21 -14.83
N VAL A 363 12.45 -2.81 -15.49
CA VAL A 363 11.09 -2.85 -14.92
C VAL A 363 10.71 -4.29 -14.60
N PHE A 364 11.06 -5.26 -15.47
CA PHE A 364 10.86 -6.68 -15.16
C PHE A 364 11.69 -7.12 -13.94
N TYR A 365 12.95 -6.69 -13.80
CA TYR A 365 13.76 -7.02 -12.62
C TYR A 365 13.15 -6.44 -11.34
N ALA A 366 12.56 -5.25 -11.40
CA ALA A 366 11.82 -4.68 -10.29
C ALA A 366 10.58 -5.54 -9.93
N THR A 367 9.79 -6.01 -10.92
CA THR A 367 8.64 -6.91 -10.65
C THR A 367 9.09 -8.24 -10.04
N LEU A 368 10.20 -8.79 -10.52
CA LEU A 368 10.78 -10.02 -9.99
C LEU A 368 11.22 -9.87 -8.53
N THR A 369 11.75 -8.70 -8.17
CA THR A 369 12.13 -8.39 -6.77
C THR A 369 10.94 -8.56 -5.83
N GLY A 370 9.74 -8.06 -6.19
CA GLY A 370 8.53 -8.21 -5.38
C GLY A 370 8.11 -9.66 -5.17
N LEU A 371 8.14 -10.47 -6.23
CA LEU A 371 7.81 -11.89 -6.15
C LEU A 371 8.78 -12.67 -5.25
N ILE A 372 10.08 -12.38 -5.37
CA ILE A 372 11.13 -13.00 -4.55
C ILE A 372 10.94 -12.62 -3.07
N VAL A 373 10.67 -11.35 -2.79
CA VAL A 373 10.44 -10.86 -1.42
C VAL A 373 9.20 -11.51 -0.81
N GLY A 374 8.09 -11.57 -1.55
CA GLY A 374 6.87 -12.23 -1.09
C GLY A 374 7.12 -13.70 -0.68
N TRP A 375 7.92 -14.42 -1.46
CA TRP A 375 8.30 -15.80 -1.16
C TRP A 375 9.20 -15.90 0.09
N PHE A 376 10.23 -15.06 0.21
CA PHE A 376 11.13 -15.08 1.36
C PHE A 376 10.45 -14.65 2.66
N ILE A 377 9.55 -13.67 2.63
CA ILE A 377 8.76 -13.26 3.80
C ILE A 377 7.90 -14.41 4.29
N SER A 378 7.24 -15.13 3.36
CA SER A 378 6.46 -16.32 3.73
C SER A 378 7.35 -17.38 4.41
N ALA A 379 8.54 -17.63 3.86
CA ALA A 379 9.49 -18.58 4.45
C ALA A 379 10.03 -18.14 5.83
N ILE A 380 10.33 -16.86 6.02
CA ILE A 380 10.75 -16.30 7.32
C ILE A 380 9.62 -16.44 8.34
N THR A 381 8.39 -16.09 7.95
CA THR A 381 7.23 -16.20 8.83
C THR A 381 6.97 -17.65 9.21
N GLU A 382 6.99 -18.57 8.25
CA GLU A 382 6.87 -20.02 8.51
C GLU A 382 7.95 -20.53 9.48
N TYR A 383 9.20 -20.06 9.37
CA TYR A 383 10.27 -20.43 10.29
C TYR A 383 9.98 -20.00 11.74
N TYR A 384 9.45 -18.78 11.94
CA TYR A 384 9.19 -18.27 13.28
C TYR A 384 7.88 -18.75 13.89
N THR A 385 6.89 -19.11 13.06
CA THR A 385 5.53 -19.46 13.53
C THR A 385 5.16 -20.92 13.33
N GLY A 386 5.85 -21.65 12.43
CA GLY A 386 5.45 -23.01 12.04
C GLY A 386 5.61 -24.04 13.16
N LEU A 387 4.64 -24.96 13.23
CA LEU A 387 4.65 -26.08 14.18
C LEU A 387 5.96 -26.90 14.06
N GLY A 388 6.55 -27.28 15.20
CA GLY A 388 7.79 -28.06 15.23
C GLY A 388 9.06 -27.28 14.87
N LYS A 389 8.97 -26.00 14.46
CA LYS A 389 10.15 -25.17 14.20
C LYS A 389 10.80 -24.72 15.52
N LYS A 390 12.11 -24.50 15.46
CA LYS A 390 12.91 -24.17 16.63
C LYS A 390 12.38 -23.01 17.49
N PRO A 391 11.94 -21.84 16.93
CA PRO A 391 11.41 -20.75 17.74
C PRO A 391 10.15 -21.14 18.53
N VAL A 392 9.23 -21.90 17.90
CA VAL A 392 8.02 -22.40 18.55
C VAL A 392 8.35 -23.39 19.66
N LEU A 393 9.26 -24.33 19.40
CA LEU A 393 9.71 -25.32 20.40
C LEU A 393 10.41 -24.65 21.60
N GLU A 394 11.10 -23.52 21.41
CA GLU A 394 11.67 -22.74 22.51
C GLU A 394 10.59 -22.16 23.42
N ILE A 395 9.46 -21.68 22.85
CA ILE A 395 8.29 -21.21 23.63
C ILE A 395 7.69 -22.39 24.41
N VAL A 396 7.51 -23.55 23.76
CA VAL A 396 7.02 -24.79 24.40
C VAL A 396 7.89 -25.18 25.60
N GLN A 397 9.20 -25.17 25.44
CA GLN A 397 10.12 -25.48 26.54
C GLN A 397 10.02 -24.50 27.71
N LYS A 398 9.85 -23.18 27.41
CA LYS A 398 9.68 -22.13 28.43
C LYS A 398 8.33 -22.24 29.15
N SER A 399 7.31 -22.85 28.53
CA SER A 399 6.02 -23.11 29.16
C SER A 399 6.13 -24.03 30.39
N SER A 400 7.17 -24.92 30.45
CA SER A 400 7.42 -25.79 31.61
C SER A 400 7.73 -25.04 32.88
N THR A 401 8.17 -23.79 32.81
CA THR A 401 8.49 -22.94 33.94
C THR A 401 7.39 -21.95 34.32
N GLY A 402 6.30 -21.94 33.56
CA GLY A 402 5.09 -21.15 33.84
C GLY A 402 4.73 -20.12 32.80
N SER A 403 3.59 -19.43 33.00
CA SER A 403 3.03 -18.48 32.05
C SER A 403 3.93 -17.26 31.81
N ALA A 404 4.62 -16.75 32.84
CA ALA A 404 5.47 -15.57 32.71
C ALA A 404 6.63 -15.79 31.72
N THR A 405 7.28 -16.93 31.82
CA THR A 405 8.41 -17.32 30.93
C THR A 405 7.94 -17.63 29.52
N ASN A 406 6.74 -18.19 29.35
CA ASN A 406 6.09 -18.37 28.06
C ASN A 406 5.82 -17.01 27.38
N ILE A 407 5.22 -16.05 28.11
CA ILE A 407 4.93 -14.71 27.59
C ILE A 407 6.21 -14.01 27.15
N ILE A 408 7.26 -14.02 27.99
CA ILE A 408 8.55 -13.43 27.63
C ILE A 408 9.14 -14.07 26.37
N ALA A 409 9.07 -15.41 26.26
CA ALA A 409 9.61 -16.12 25.12
C ALA A 409 8.91 -15.75 23.79
N GLY A 410 7.58 -15.68 23.79
CA GLY A 410 6.83 -15.31 22.59
C GLY A 410 7.02 -13.85 22.18
N LEU A 411 7.07 -12.90 23.14
CA LEU A 411 7.43 -11.52 22.86
C LEU A 411 8.83 -11.42 22.22
N ALA A 412 9.82 -12.12 22.80
CA ALA A 412 11.18 -12.13 22.27
C ALA A 412 11.24 -12.74 20.87
N THR A 413 10.54 -13.85 20.63
CA THR A 413 10.46 -14.50 19.32
C THR A 413 9.86 -13.56 18.27
N GLY A 414 8.74 -12.89 18.58
CA GLY A 414 8.14 -11.92 17.69
C GLY A 414 9.06 -10.74 17.38
N MET A 415 9.74 -10.17 18.40
CA MET A 415 10.68 -9.06 18.22
C MET A 415 11.86 -9.46 17.32
N ILE A 416 12.47 -10.63 17.55
CA ILE A 416 13.60 -11.12 16.74
C ILE A 416 13.16 -11.38 15.29
N SER A 417 11.94 -11.84 15.07
CA SER A 417 11.42 -12.13 13.72
C SER A 417 11.37 -10.89 12.80
N THR A 418 11.33 -9.68 13.38
CA THR A 418 11.36 -8.44 12.61
C THR A 418 12.69 -8.22 11.88
N PHE A 419 13.80 -8.71 12.44
CA PHE A 419 15.15 -8.45 11.92
C PHE A 419 15.32 -8.90 10.47
N GLY A 420 15.04 -10.18 10.17
CA GLY A 420 15.19 -10.72 8.82
C GLY A 420 14.21 -10.08 7.82
N SER A 421 12.96 -9.90 8.24
CA SER A 421 11.90 -9.33 7.43
C SER A 421 12.19 -7.88 7.03
N VAL A 422 12.64 -7.04 7.97
CA VAL A 422 12.93 -5.63 7.71
C VAL A 422 14.15 -5.45 6.81
N ILE A 423 15.23 -6.24 7.01
CA ILE A 423 16.39 -6.23 6.10
C ILE A 423 15.96 -6.61 4.68
N LEU A 424 15.12 -7.64 4.57
CA LEU A 424 14.62 -8.06 3.25
C LEU A 424 13.78 -6.98 2.58
N PHE A 425 12.92 -6.26 3.32
CA PHE A 425 12.17 -5.12 2.79
C PHE A 425 13.07 -3.99 2.35
N ALA A 426 14.04 -3.61 3.18
CA ALA A 426 14.98 -2.55 2.83
C ALA A 426 15.76 -2.89 1.56
N ALA A 427 16.23 -4.12 1.45
CA ALA A 427 16.91 -4.61 0.25
C ALA A 427 15.99 -4.60 -0.98
N ALA A 428 14.72 -5.00 -0.81
CA ALA A 428 13.73 -5.02 -1.88
C ALA A 428 13.39 -3.62 -2.40
N ILE A 429 13.14 -2.69 -1.49
CA ILE A 429 12.86 -1.29 -1.83
C ILE A 429 14.03 -0.70 -2.60
N TRP A 430 15.25 -0.88 -2.08
CA TRP A 430 16.46 -0.36 -2.72
C TRP A 430 16.70 -1.00 -4.10
N ALA A 431 16.58 -2.32 -4.23
CA ALA A 431 16.76 -3.01 -5.49
C ALA A 431 15.70 -2.60 -6.53
N ALA A 432 14.41 -2.59 -6.16
CA ALA A 432 13.33 -2.20 -7.06
C ALA A 432 13.47 -0.73 -7.52
N TYR A 433 13.86 0.17 -6.60
CA TYR A 433 14.15 1.56 -6.91
C TYR A 433 15.35 1.70 -7.84
N ALA A 434 16.45 0.99 -7.56
CA ALA A 434 17.65 1.04 -8.41
C ALA A 434 17.39 0.53 -9.84
N PHE A 435 16.45 -0.39 -10.02
CA PHE A 435 16.06 -0.88 -11.34
C PHE A 435 15.17 0.09 -12.12
N ALA A 436 14.15 0.66 -11.49
CA ALA A 436 13.11 1.42 -12.20
C ALA A 436 12.41 2.49 -11.30
N GLY A 437 13.16 3.18 -10.46
CA GLY A 437 12.64 4.26 -9.62
C GLY A 437 11.44 3.82 -8.77
N PHE A 438 10.60 4.76 -8.38
CA PHE A 438 9.37 4.46 -7.63
C PHE A 438 8.33 3.69 -8.43
N TYR A 439 8.31 3.83 -9.75
CA TYR A 439 7.47 3.00 -10.62
C TYR A 439 7.86 1.52 -10.50
N GLY A 440 9.17 1.21 -10.43
CA GLY A 440 9.67 -0.13 -10.17
C GLY A 440 9.21 -0.68 -8.80
N VAL A 441 9.24 0.15 -7.75
CA VAL A 441 8.74 -0.23 -6.42
C VAL A 441 7.24 -0.54 -6.46
N ALA A 442 6.44 0.27 -7.14
CA ALA A 442 5.00 0.05 -7.28
C ALA A 442 4.67 -1.22 -8.09
N LEU A 443 5.41 -1.47 -9.17
CA LEU A 443 5.24 -2.69 -9.96
C LEU A 443 5.74 -3.94 -9.21
N SER A 444 6.76 -3.82 -8.36
CA SER A 444 7.18 -4.85 -7.43
C SER A 444 6.02 -5.28 -6.51
N ALA A 445 5.34 -4.31 -5.90
CA ALA A 445 4.12 -4.56 -5.12
C ALA A 445 2.99 -5.17 -5.96
N SER A 446 2.76 -4.66 -7.18
CA SER A 446 1.70 -5.13 -8.08
C SER A 446 1.93 -6.57 -8.53
N ALA A 447 3.17 -6.95 -8.85
CA ALA A 447 3.52 -8.33 -9.21
C ALA A 447 3.34 -9.29 -8.01
N MET A 448 3.72 -8.86 -6.81
CA MET A 448 3.46 -9.60 -5.59
C MET A 448 1.96 -9.81 -5.39
N MET A 449 1.15 -8.75 -5.50
CA MET A 449 -0.30 -8.80 -5.35
C MET A 449 -1.00 -9.64 -6.44
N ALA A 450 -0.39 -9.85 -7.61
CA ALA A 450 -0.95 -10.71 -8.65
C ALA A 450 -1.17 -12.17 -8.18
N THR A 451 -0.47 -12.60 -7.14
CA THR A 451 -0.67 -13.93 -6.52
C THR A 451 -1.75 -13.97 -5.45
N THR A 452 -2.42 -12.83 -5.14
CA THR A 452 -3.40 -12.70 -4.04
C THR A 452 -4.54 -13.70 -4.15
N GLY A 453 -5.03 -14.01 -5.36
CA GLY A 453 -6.09 -15.01 -5.55
C GLY A 453 -5.72 -16.38 -4.98
N MET A 454 -4.47 -16.79 -5.14
CA MET A 454 -3.95 -18.05 -4.59
C MET A 454 -3.61 -17.90 -3.09
N GLN A 455 -2.95 -16.82 -2.68
CA GLN A 455 -2.59 -16.56 -1.28
C GLN A 455 -3.84 -16.52 -0.39
N LEU A 456 -4.88 -15.79 -0.80
CA LEU A 456 -6.13 -15.70 -0.07
C LEU A 456 -6.91 -17.02 -0.06
N ALA A 457 -6.79 -17.84 -1.12
CA ALA A 457 -7.37 -19.18 -1.11
C ALA A 457 -6.71 -20.08 -0.06
N ILE A 458 -5.39 -19.97 0.10
CA ILE A 458 -4.60 -20.68 1.12
C ILE A 458 -4.91 -20.14 2.51
N ASP A 459 -5.06 -18.84 2.66
CA ASP A 459 -5.30 -18.21 3.95
C ASP A 459 -6.72 -18.51 4.47
N ALA A 460 -7.76 -18.35 3.64
CA ALA A 460 -9.14 -18.65 4.00
C ALA A 460 -9.43 -20.16 4.22
N PHE A 461 -8.54 -21.03 3.76
CA PHE A 461 -8.61 -22.46 4.06
C PHE A 461 -8.48 -22.73 5.57
N GLY A 462 -7.66 -21.97 6.31
CA GLY A 462 -7.41 -22.12 7.74
C GLY A 462 -8.70 -22.01 8.56
N PRO A 463 -9.37 -20.85 8.61
CA PRO A 463 -10.62 -20.66 9.37
C PRO A 463 -11.75 -21.63 8.97
N ILE A 464 -11.80 -22.06 7.70
CA ILE A 464 -12.76 -23.08 7.26
C ILE A 464 -12.45 -24.43 7.90
N SER A 465 -11.16 -24.78 8.05
CA SER A 465 -10.74 -26.07 8.63
C SER A 465 -10.90 -26.10 10.14
N ASP A 466 -10.58 -24.98 10.80
CA ASP A 466 -10.78 -24.79 12.23
C ASP A 466 -12.27 -24.93 12.61
N ASN A 467 -13.13 -24.15 11.98
CA ASN A 467 -14.58 -24.27 12.17
C ASN A 467 -15.14 -25.67 11.81
N ALA A 468 -14.52 -26.40 10.87
CA ALA A 468 -14.91 -27.78 10.60
C ALA A 468 -14.58 -28.70 11.79
N GLY A 469 -13.49 -28.45 12.49
CA GLY A 469 -13.14 -29.09 13.76
C GLY A 469 -14.15 -28.78 14.85
N GLY A 470 -14.54 -27.51 15.01
CA GLY A 470 -15.57 -27.07 15.95
C GLY A 470 -16.93 -27.75 15.69
N VAL A 471 -17.35 -27.83 14.43
CA VAL A 471 -18.57 -28.56 14.02
C VAL A 471 -18.45 -30.06 14.35
N ALA A 472 -17.29 -30.68 14.14
CA ALA A 472 -17.07 -32.11 14.46
C ALA A 472 -17.23 -32.37 15.95
N GLU A 473 -16.61 -31.57 16.82
CA GLU A 473 -16.67 -31.68 18.28
C GLU A 473 -18.08 -31.42 18.78
N MET A 474 -18.69 -30.27 18.43
CA MET A 474 -20.06 -29.91 18.87
C MET A 474 -21.11 -30.93 18.43
N SER A 475 -20.94 -31.53 17.27
CA SER A 475 -21.90 -32.56 16.81
C SER A 475 -21.65 -33.95 17.36
N GLY A 476 -20.49 -34.20 18.02
CA GLY A 476 -20.13 -35.48 18.62
C GLY A 476 -19.79 -36.52 17.59
N GLN A 477 -18.98 -36.18 16.57
CA GLN A 477 -18.51 -37.09 15.54
C GLN A 477 -17.42 -38.04 16.06
N ASP A 478 -17.15 -39.08 15.30
CA ASP A 478 -16.06 -40.01 15.63
C ASP A 478 -14.72 -39.29 15.78
N PRO A 479 -13.85 -39.67 16.73
CA PRO A 479 -12.56 -38.98 16.97
C PRO A 479 -11.68 -38.84 15.74
N ILE A 480 -11.73 -39.79 14.79
CA ILE A 480 -10.95 -39.72 13.53
C ILE A 480 -11.33 -38.48 12.67
N VAL A 481 -12.57 -37.99 12.82
CA VAL A 481 -13.03 -36.82 12.07
C VAL A 481 -12.32 -35.58 12.64
N ARG A 482 -12.24 -35.48 13.97
CA ARG A 482 -11.53 -34.40 14.67
C ARG A 482 -10.04 -34.48 14.34
N GLU A 483 -9.41 -35.62 14.43
CA GLU A 483 -7.98 -35.80 14.09
C GLU A 483 -7.66 -35.31 12.66
N ARG A 484 -8.51 -35.57 11.68
CA ARG A 484 -8.32 -35.11 10.29
C ARG A 484 -8.52 -33.60 10.15
N THR A 485 -9.50 -33.03 10.85
CA THR A 485 -9.73 -31.59 10.84
C THR A 485 -8.62 -30.85 11.58
N ASP A 486 -8.08 -31.38 12.67
CA ASP A 486 -6.97 -30.81 13.43
C ASP A 486 -5.66 -30.76 12.62
N ILE A 487 -5.40 -31.79 11.76
CA ILE A 487 -4.28 -31.74 10.80
C ILE A 487 -4.44 -30.55 9.83
N LEU A 488 -5.65 -30.36 9.28
CA LEU A 488 -5.93 -29.24 8.37
C LEU A 488 -5.84 -27.90 9.08
N ASP A 489 -6.34 -27.81 10.31
CA ASP A 489 -6.32 -26.60 11.13
C ASP A 489 -4.91 -26.19 11.54
N SER A 490 -4.07 -27.14 11.96
CA SER A 490 -2.66 -26.90 12.27
C SER A 490 -1.89 -26.29 11.08
N VAL A 491 -2.16 -26.79 9.86
CA VAL A 491 -1.64 -26.20 8.63
C VAL A 491 -2.26 -24.81 8.38
N GLY A 492 -3.56 -24.67 8.65
CA GLY A 492 -4.32 -23.44 8.53
C GLY A 492 -3.72 -22.28 9.34
N ASN A 493 -3.31 -22.54 10.58
CA ASN A 493 -2.68 -21.53 11.44
C ASN A 493 -1.33 -21.05 10.89
N THR A 494 -0.52 -21.99 10.39
CA THR A 494 0.76 -21.63 9.76
C THR A 494 0.53 -20.84 8.47
N THR A 495 -0.44 -21.22 7.64
CA THR A 495 -0.77 -20.50 6.41
C THR A 495 -1.39 -19.14 6.68
N ALA A 496 -2.24 -19.00 7.71
CA ALA A 496 -2.77 -17.73 8.15
C ALA A 496 -1.66 -16.76 8.62
N ALA A 497 -0.66 -17.25 9.35
CA ALA A 497 0.50 -16.44 9.73
C ALA A 497 1.32 -16.01 8.50
N THR A 498 1.57 -16.91 7.55
CA THR A 498 2.32 -16.61 6.32
C THR A 498 1.55 -15.68 5.39
N GLY A 499 0.22 -15.83 5.27
CA GLY A 499 -0.67 -14.94 4.53
C GLY A 499 -0.68 -13.51 5.09
N LYS A 500 -0.73 -13.38 6.44
CA LYS A 500 -0.60 -12.08 7.12
C LYS A 500 0.80 -11.48 6.90
N GLY A 501 1.87 -12.28 6.93
CA GLY A 501 3.23 -11.83 6.59
C GLY A 501 3.33 -11.30 5.15
N PHE A 502 2.72 -11.99 4.19
CA PHE A 502 2.59 -11.53 2.80
C PHE A 502 1.80 -10.21 2.70
N ALA A 503 0.69 -10.08 3.42
CA ALA A 503 -0.12 -8.86 3.45
C ALA A 503 0.68 -7.66 4.03
N ILE A 504 1.50 -7.87 5.08
CA ILE A 504 2.39 -6.84 5.64
C ILE A 504 3.44 -6.40 4.61
N ALA A 505 4.06 -7.36 3.91
CA ALA A 505 5.03 -7.08 2.87
C ALA A 505 4.45 -6.24 1.73
N SER A 506 3.28 -6.65 1.23
CA SER A 506 2.59 -5.90 0.18
C SER A 506 2.18 -4.50 0.66
N ALA A 507 1.72 -4.35 1.91
CA ALA A 507 1.37 -3.07 2.49
C ALA A 507 2.57 -2.13 2.60
N ALA A 508 3.75 -2.64 2.96
CA ALA A 508 4.98 -1.85 3.03
C ALA A 508 5.38 -1.29 1.66
N LEU A 509 5.38 -2.12 0.61
CA LEU A 509 5.70 -1.70 -0.76
C LEU A 509 4.60 -0.78 -1.33
N THR A 510 3.32 -1.10 -1.09
CA THR A 510 2.19 -0.28 -1.56
C THR A 510 2.18 1.10 -0.90
N SER A 511 2.44 1.18 0.41
CA SER A 511 2.48 2.47 1.11
C SER A 511 3.59 3.36 0.58
N LEU A 512 4.75 2.79 0.23
CA LEU A 512 5.83 3.56 -0.39
C LEU A 512 5.47 4.04 -1.80
N ALA A 513 4.77 3.22 -2.59
CA ALA A 513 4.27 3.62 -3.89
C ALA A 513 3.20 4.74 -3.79
N LEU A 514 2.27 4.62 -2.84
CA LEU A 514 1.29 5.68 -2.54
C LEU A 514 1.95 6.95 -2.01
N PHE A 515 3.01 6.80 -1.24
CA PHE A 515 3.79 7.92 -0.72
C PHE A 515 4.53 8.65 -1.86
N ALA A 516 5.13 7.92 -2.80
CA ALA A 516 5.72 8.52 -4.00
C ALA A 516 4.66 9.24 -4.84
N ALA A 517 3.49 8.62 -5.06
CA ALA A 517 2.35 9.25 -5.72
C ALA A 517 1.87 10.53 -4.99
N TYR A 518 1.90 10.54 -3.66
CA TYR A 518 1.60 11.72 -2.86
C TYR A 518 2.61 12.85 -3.07
N VAL A 519 3.91 12.54 -3.04
CA VAL A 519 4.99 13.52 -3.29
C VAL A 519 4.81 14.16 -4.66
N THR A 520 4.54 13.35 -5.69
CA THR A 520 4.29 13.86 -7.03
C THR A 520 3.02 14.70 -7.14
N PHE A 521 1.90 14.30 -6.50
CA PHE A 521 0.65 15.08 -6.53
C PHE A 521 0.74 16.40 -5.77
N THR A 522 1.57 16.49 -4.73
CA THR A 522 1.78 17.73 -3.98
C THR A 522 2.82 18.65 -4.62
N GLY A 523 3.61 18.15 -5.58
CA GLY A 523 4.68 18.90 -6.23
C GLY A 523 5.85 19.25 -5.29
N ILE A 524 6.01 18.54 -4.15
CA ILE A 524 7.14 18.75 -3.25
C ILE A 524 8.35 17.96 -3.76
N GLU A 525 9.54 18.54 -3.69
CA GLU A 525 10.78 17.89 -4.13
C GLU A 525 11.18 16.68 -3.26
N GLY A 526 10.66 16.59 -2.04
CA GLY A 526 10.93 15.50 -1.10
C GLY A 526 10.56 15.85 0.34
N ILE A 527 10.81 14.93 1.26
CA ILE A 527 10.49 15.10 2.69
C ILE A 527 11.77 15.41 3.46
N ASN A 528 11.96 16.69 3.81
CA ASN A 528 13.14 17.11 4.54
C ASN A 528 12.96 16.93 6.05
N ILE A 529 13.47 15.82 6.58
CA ILE A 529 13.40 15.48 8.02
C ILE A 529 14.22 16.41 8.92
N PHE A 530 15.09 17.28 8.38
CA PHE A 530 15.80 18.30 9.15
C PHE A 530 14.93 19.52 9.45
N LYS A 531 13.79 19.68 8.79
CA LYS A 531 12.79 20.69 9.19
C LYS A 531 12.10 20.22 10.47
N ALA A 532 12.18 21.00 11.54
CA ALA A 532 11.63 20.64 12.85
C ALA A 532 10.14 20.26 12.84
N PRO A 533 9.23 20.95 12.10
CA PRO A 533 7.83 20.54 12.01
C PRO A 533 7.66 19.15 11.35
N VAL A 534 8.45 18.83 10.31
CA VAL A 534 8.43 17.54 9.61
C VAL A 534 8.92 16.43 10.54
N LEU A 535 10.03 16.65 11.24
CA LEU A 535 10.56 15.70 12.23
C LEU A 535 9.56 15.46 13.37
N ALA A 536 8.89 16.51 13.87
CA ALA A 536 7.86 16.37 14.90
C ALA A 536 6.70 15.46 14.41
N MET A 537 6.25 15.64 13.17
CA MET A 537 5.18 14.80 12.59
C MET A 537 5.64 13.37 12.32
N LEU A 538 6.91 13.14 12.01
CA LEU A 538 7.48 11.80 11.92
C LEU A 538 7.39 11.05 13.28
N PHE A 539 7.68 11.73 14.41
CA PHE A 539 7.49 11.14 15.73
C PHE A 539 6.01 10.86 16.05
N VAL A 540 5.11 11.79 15.69
CA VAL A 540 3.66 11.56 15.82
C VAL A 540 3.23 10.36 14.99
N GLY A 541 3.70 10.25 13.74
CA GLY A 541 3.44 9.11 12.88
C GLY A 541 3.95 7.80 13.49
N GLY A 542 5.17 7.79 14.03
CA GLY A 542 5.73 6.61 14.71
C GLY A 542 4.96 6.17 15.95
N MET A 543 4.33 7.11 16.66
CA MET A 543 3.49 6.83 17.83
C MET A 543 2.13 6.19 17.46
N VAL A 544 1.51 6.60 16.34
CA VAL A 544 0.13 6.20 16.01
C VAL A 544 -0.07 4.68 15.95
N PRO A 545 0.78 3.86 15.31
CA PRO A 545 0.65 2.41 15.32
C PRO A 545 0.69 1.80 16.73
N VAL A 546 1.50 2.37 17.62
CA VAL A 546 1.61 1.91 19.02
C VAL A 546 0.31 2.18 19.78
N VAL A 547 -0.24 3.40 19.66
CA VAL A 547 -1.52 3.79 20.28
C VAL A 547 -2.68 3.00 19.68
N PHE A 548 -2.71 2.82 18.36
CA PHE A 548 -3.72 2.00 17.69
C PHE A 548 -3.71 0.57 18.22
N SER A 549 -2.52 -0.04 18.34
CA SER A 549 -2.36 -1.37 18.92
C SER A 549 -2.90 -1.46 20.34
N ALA A 550 -2.56 -0.48 21.19
CA ALA A 550 -3.04 -0.42 22.56
C ALA A 550 -4.58 -0.29 22.64
N LEU A 551 -5.18 0.52 21.75
CA LEU A 551 -6.64 0.66 21.68
C LEU A 551 -7.31 -0.64 21.24
N ALA A 552 -6.77 -1.31 20.21
CA ALA A 552 -7.30 -2.58 19.70
C ALA A 552 -7.23 -3.68 20.78
N MET A 553 -6.09 -3.82 21.47
CA MET A 553 -5.93 -4.79 22.56
C MET A 553 -6.89 -4.51 23.73
N ASN A 554 -7.01 -3.24 24.14
CA ASN A 554 -7.96 -2.86 25.19
C ASN A 554 -9.41 -3.14 24.78
N ALA A 555 -9.76 -2.95 23.52
CA ALA A 555 -11.07 -3.23 22.96
C ALA A 555 -11.39 -4.73 23.07
N VAL A 556 -10.45 -5.59 22.67
CA VAL A 556 -10.59 -7.06 22.81
C VAL A 556 -10.75 -7.43 24.29
N GLY A 557 -9.91 -6.90 25.19
CA GLY A 557 -9.97 -7.19 26.62
C GLY A 557 -11.30 -6.80 27.26
N LYS A 558 -11.86 -5.65 26.89
CA LYS A 558 -13.21 -5.24 27.40
C LYS A 558 -14.31 -6.17 26.88
N ALA A 559 -14.32 -6.46 25.58
CA ALA A 559 -15.32 -7.32 24.99
C ALA A 559 -15.24 -8.76 25.54
N ALA A 560 -14.01 -9.29 25.72
CA ALA A 560 -13.77 -10.59 26.35
C ALA A 560 -14.27 -10.66 27.78
N MET A 561 -14.11 -9.59 28.58
CA MET A 561 -14.63 -9.57 29.95
C MET A 561 -16.17 -9.65 29.99
N GLU A 562 -16.87 -8.97 29.07
CA GLU A 562 -18.32 -9.09 28.96
C GLU A 562 -18.74 -10.53 28.63
N MET A 563 -18.03 -11.19 27.75
CA MET A 563 -18.23 -12.60 27.39
C MET A 563 -17.98 -13.53 28.58
N VAL A 564 -16.86 -13.35 29.28
CA VAL A 564 -16.51 -14.12 30.51
C VAL A 564 -17.63 -14.04 31.55
N TYR A 565 -18.17 -12.86 31.78
CA TYR A 565 -19.29 -12.70 32.73
C TYR A 565 -20.54 -13.43 32.28
N GLU A 566 -20.87 -13.41 31.00
CA GLU A 566 -22.04 -14.10 30.45
C GLU A 566 -21.86 -15.63 30.51
N VAL A 567 -20.71 -16.16 30.13
CA VAL A 567 -20.43 -17.61 30.21
C VAL A 567 -20.52 -18.09 31.67
N ARG A 568 -19.91 -17.37 32.63
CA ARG A 568 -20.02 -17.67 34.06
C ARG A 568 -21.45 -17.60 34.57
N ARG A 569 -22.25 -16.59 34.13
CA ARG A 569 -23.68 -16.47 34.47
C ARG A 569 -24.42 -17.72 34.01
N GLN A 570 -24.24 -18.14 32.78
CA GLN A 570 -24.94 -19.30 32.22
C GLN A 570 -24.57 -20.59 32.96
N PHE A 571 -23.28 -20.82 33.24
CA PHE A 571 -22.85 -21.99 34.01
C PHE A 571 -23.45 -22.03 35.43
N LYS A 572 -23.66 -20.89 36.05
CA LYS A 572 -24.24 -20.76 37.39
C LYS A 572 -25.77 -20.85 37.38
N GLU A 573 -26.44 -20.21 36.41
CA GLU A 573 -27.88 -19.95 36.45
C GLU A 573 -28.71 -20.97 35.65
N ILE A 574 -28.08 -21.68 34.66
CA ILE A 574 -28.78 -22.68 33.84
C ILE A 574 -28.56 -24.08 34.43
N PRO A 575 -29.57 -24.66 35.15
CA PRO A 575 -29.39 -25.95 35.78
C PRO A 575 -29.19 -27.06 34.73
N GLY A 576 -28.09 -27.82 34.85
CA GLY A 576 -27.82 -28.97 34.01
C GLY A 576 -26.99 -28.68 32.75
N ILE A 577 -26.56 -27.44 32.51
CA ILE A 577 -25.69 -27.06 31.40
C ILE A 577 -24.36 -27.86 31.41
N MET A 578 -23.69 -27.92 32.56
CA MET A 578 -22.45 -28.67 32.74
C MET A 578 -22.61 -30.20 32.59
N LYS A 579 -23.85 -30.72 32.68
CA LYS A 579 -24.18 -32.13 32.49
C LYS A 579 -24.69 -32.42 31.05
N GLY A 580 -24.67 -31.42 30.15
CA GLY A 580 -25.21 -31.55 28.81
C GLY A 580 -26.74 -31.78 28.71
N LYS A 581 -27.47 -31.45 29.79
CA LYS A 581 -28.93 -31.64 29.86
C LYS A 581 -29.74 -30.37 29.51
N ALA A 582 -29.12 -29.21 29.53
CA ALA A 582 -29.70 -27.95 29.12
C ALA A 582 -28.84 -27.34 27.98
N LYS A 583 -29.47 -26.71 27.00
CA LYS A 583 -28.79 -25.98 25.93
C LYS A 583 -28.32 -24.61 26.46
N PRO A 584 -27.09 -24.17 26.09
CA PRO A 584 -26.67 -22.79 26.32
C PRO A 584 -27.50 -21.78 25.53
N GLU A 585 -27.49 -20.52 26.00
CA GLU A 585 -28.09 -19.38 25.30
C GLU A 585 -27.02 -18.77 24.35
N TYR A 586 -26.71 -19.46 23.25
CA TYR A 586 -25.66 -19.05 22.28
C TYR A 586 -25.90 -17.65 21.71
N ASP A 587 -27.17 -17.31 21.40
CA ASP A 587 -27.53 -16.02 20.79
C ASP A 587 -27.12 -14.83 21.66
N LYS A 588 -27.08 -14.97 22.96
CA LYS A 588 -26.64 -13.90 23.90
C LYS A 588 -25.14 -13.63 23.74
N CYS A 589 -24.34 -14.67 23.61
CA CYS A 589 -22.90 -14.52 23.39
C CYS A 589 -22.61 -13.85 22.04
N VAL A 590 -23.33 -14.24 20.98
CA VAL A 590 -23.24 -13.58 19.65
C VAL A 590 -23.63 -12.09 19.74
N ASP A 591 -24.72 -11.76 20.45
CA ASP A 591 -25.19 -10.37 20.62
C ASP A 591 -24.18 -9.50 21.41
N ILE A 592 -23.59 -10.06 22.47
CA ILE A 592 -22.57 -9.38 23.29
C ILE A 592 -21.33 -9.06 22.44
N SER A 593 -20.75 -10.07 21.76
CA SER A 593 -19.59 -9.85 20.90
C SER A 593 -19.88 -8.84 19.78
N THR A 594 -21.09 -8.91 19.17
CA THR A 594 -21.51 -7.96 18.12
C THR A 594 -21.55 -6.52 18.64
N LYS A 595 -22.22 -6.29 19.76
CA LYS A 595 -22.38 -4.94 20.32
C LYS A 595 -21.05 -4.36 20.82
N ALA A 596 -20.24 -5.18 21.49
CA ALA A 596 -18.95 -4.77 22.00
C ALA A 596 -17.99 -4.42 20.85
N SER A 597 -17.89 -5.26 19.82
CA SER A 597 -17.00 -5.02 18.68
C SER A 597 -17.37 -3.76 17.90
N LEU A 598 -18.66 -3.55 17.61
CA LEU A 598 -19.13 -2.36 16.89
C LEU A 598 -18.88 -1.06 17.65
N LYS A 599 -18.96 -1.10 18.99
CA LYS A 599 -18.67 0.06 19.83
C LYS A 599 -17.18 0.34 19.92
N GLU A 600 -16.37 -0.67 20.19
CA GLU A 600 -14.95 -0.52 20.49
C GLU A 600 -14.09 -0.30 19.23
N MET A 601 -14.53 -0.69 18.02
CA MET A 601 -13.81 -0.42 16.76
C MET A 601 -13.80 1.05 16.35
N MET A 602 -14.69 1.89 16.91
CA MET A 602 -14.83 3.29 16.51
C MET A 602 -13.60 4.12 16.84
N LEU A 603 -13.00 3.92 18.03
CA LEU A 603 -11.88 4.74 18.46
C LEU A 603 -10.60 4.51 17.67
N PRO A 604 -10.17 3.26 17.38
CA PRO A 604 -9.10 2.97 16.42
C PRO A 604 -9.35 3.56 15.04
N GLY A 605 -10.59 3.48 14.54
CA GLY A 605 -11.00 4.04 13.26
C GLY A 605 -10.86 5.57 13.21
N ILE A 606 -11.35 6.27 14.24
CA ILE A 606 -11.23 7.73 14.35
C ILE A 606 -9.75 8.16 14.44
N LEU A 607 -8.91 7.43 15.17
CA LEU A 607 -7.48 7.70 15.23
C LEU A 607 -6.84 7.64 13.84
N THR A 608 -7.12 6.57 13.10
CA THR A 608 -6.52 6.33 11.77
C THR A 608 -6.89 7.41 10.76
N ILE A 609 -8.18 7.75 10.68
CA ILE A 609 -8.71 8.69 9.68
C ILE A 609 -8.53 10.14 10.15
N GLY A 610 -8.74 10.41 11.43
CA GLY A 610 -8.71 11.77 11.97
C GLY A 610 -7.33 12.39 12.05
N THR A 611 -6.29 11.59 12.34
CA THR A 611 -4.94 12.13 12.54
C THR A 611 -4.37 12.82 11.29
N PRO A 612 -4.35 12.21 10.08
CA PRO A 612 -3.85 12.89 8.89
C PRO A 612 -4.70 14.13 8.52
N ILE A 613 -6.01 14.09 8.75
CA ILE A 613 -6.89 15.25 8.52
C ILE A 613 -6.54 16.39 9.48
N ILE A 614 -6.32 16.10 10.77
CA ILE A 614 -5.95 17.10 11.77
C ILE A 614 -4.57 17.72 11.42
N ILE A 615 -3.60 16.90 11.02
CA ILE A 615 -2.25 17.35 10.64
C ILE A 615 -2.31 18.30 9.42
N THR A 616 -3.29 18.13 8.55
CA THR A 616 -3.48 18.98 7.39
C THR A 616 -4.29 20.23 7.74
N VAL A 617 -5.49 20.07 8.29
CA VAL A 617 -6.46 21.17 8.45
C VAL A 617 -6.04 22.15 9.56
N LEU A 618 -5.47 21.65 10.66
CA LEU A 618 -5.12 22.52 11.79
C LEU A 618 -4.00 23.52 11.44
N PRO A 619 -2.87 23.13 10.80
CA PRO A 619 -1.86 24.08 10.36
C PRO A 619 -2.35 25.06 9.29
N MET A 620 -3.21 24.61 8.35
CA MET A 620 -3.86 25.50 7.38
C MET A 620 -4.67 26.61 8.07
N PHE A 621 -5.42 26.24 9.13
CA PHE A 621 -6.18 27.23 9.90
C PHE A 621 -5.28 28.28 10.57
N PHE A 622 -4.04 27.92 10.93
CA PHE A 622 -3.03 28.86 11.46
C PHE A 622 -2.23 29.59 10.38
N GLY A 623 -2.54 29.37 9.10
CA GLY A 623 -1.92 30.07 7.98
C GLY A 623 -0.49 29.59 7.66
N LEU A 624 -0.15 28.34 7.98
CA LEU A 624 1.11 27.74 7.54
C LEU A 624 1.08 27.53 6.02
N ASP A 625 2.26 27.60 5.42
CA ASP A 625 2.45 27.32 4.00
C ASP A 625 2.06 25.88 3.62
N ASN A 626 1.35 25.72 2.51
CA ASN A 626 0.86 24.43 2.03
C ASN A 626 1.99 23.45 1.73
N GLN A 627 3.13 23.92 1.20
CA GLN A 627 4.28 23.05 0.91
C GLN A 627 4.87 22.48 2.22
N LEU A 628 4.98 23.32 3.26
CA LEU A 628 5.41 22.82 4.57
C LEU A 628 4.42 21.82 5.17
N ILE A 629 3.10 22.06 5.01
CA ILE A 629 2.07 21.14 5.49
C ILE A 629 2.15 19.80 4.75
N ALA A 630 2.42 19.84 3.43
CA ALA A 630 2.63 18.64 2.64
C ALA A 630 3.85 17.84 3.14
N GLU A 631 4.97 18.50 3.40
CA GLU A 631 6.13 17.83 3.98
C GLU A 631 5.86 17.28 5.40
N MET A 632 5.09 17.99 6.24
CA MET A 632 4.69 17.54 7.58
C MET A 632 3.84 16.27 7.49
N LEU A 633 2.84 16.25 6.59
CA LEU A 633 2.00 15.05 6.36
C LEU A 633 2.84 13.89 5.81
N GLY A 634 3.80 14.17 4.92
CA GLY A 634 4.76 13.19 4.43
C GLY A 634 5.63 12.60 5.55
N GLY A 635 6.15 13.43 6.46
CA GLY A 635 6.88 12.97 7.65
C GLY A 635 6.02 12.07 8.54
N TYR A 636 4.76 12.44 8.77
CA TYR A 636 3.78 11.61 9.49
C TYR A 636 3.58 10.25 8.82
N MET A 637 3.33 10.21 7.51
CA MET A 637 3.14 8.96 6.75
C MET A 637 4.37 8.06 6.81
N ALA A 638 5.58 8.62 6.72
CA ALA A 638 6.82 7.88 6.87
C ALA A 638 6.93 7.24 8.28
N GLY A 639 6.60 7.99 9.34
CA GLY A 639 6.58 7.50 10.72
C GLY A 639 5.58 6.36 10.91
N VAL A 640 4.33 6.51 10.41
CA VAL A 640 3.29 5.46 10.45
C VAL A 640 3.75 4.20 9.72
N THR A 641 4.33 4.35 8.53
CA THR A 641 4.76 3.21 7.71
C THR A 641 5.87 2.40 8.41
N VAL A 642 6.94 3.05 8.86
CA VAL A 642 8.07 2.36 9.50
C VAL A 642 7.64 1.68 10.81
N SER A 643 6.99 2.42 11.69
CA SER A 643 6.51 1.87 12.97
C SER A 643 5.45 0.80 12.77
N GLY A 644 4.48 1.04 11.86
CA GLY A 644 3.39 0.10 11.58
C GLY A 644 3.89 -1.24 11.03
N VAL A 645 4.85 -1.24 10.11
CA VAL A 645 5.45 -2.48 9.57
C VAL A 645 6.15 -3.27 10.68
N LEU A 646 6.94 -2.61 11.52
CA LEU A 646 7.63 -3.26 12.65
C LEU A 646 6.63 -3.90 13.62
N TRP A 647 5.58 -3.15 14.02
CA TRP A 647 4.55 -3.63 14.92
C TRP A 647 3.72 -4.77 14.31
N ALA A 648 3.38 -4.67 13.01
CA ALA A 648 2.63 -5.71 12.31
C ALA A 648 3.39 -7.05 12.29
N ILE A 649 4.67 -7.03 11.90
CA ILE A 649 5.51 -8.25 11.85
C ILE A 649 5.67 -8.84 13.26
N PHE A 650 6.03 -7.99 14.23
CA PHE A 650 6.20 -8.40 15.62
C PHE A 650 4.96 -9.11 16.14
N GLN A 651 3.80 -8.47 16.04
CA GLN A 651 2.54 -8.98 16.60
C GLN A 651 2.05 -10.24 15.88
N ASN A 652 2.10 -10.24 14.55
CA ASN A 652 1.70 -11.41 13.77
C ASN A 652 2.53 -12.64 14.12
N ASN A 653 3.86 -12.49 14.18
CA ASN A 653 4.76 -13.61 14.41
C ASN A 653 4.78 -14.05 15.86
N ALA A 654 4.66 -13.12 16.83
CA ALA A 654 4.52 -13.49 18.25
C ALA A 654 3.25 -14.30 18.48
N GLY A 655 2.10 -13.80 17.99
CA GLY A 655 0.80 -14.46 18.16
C GLY A 655 0.76 -15.82 17.48
N GLY A 656 1.24 -15.93 16.23
CA GLY A 656 1.30 -17.22 15.51
C GLY A 656 2.24 -18.23 16.18
N ALA A 657 3.33 -17.78 16.77
CA ALA A 657 4.26 -18.65 17.48
C ALA A 657 3.67 -19.19 18.80
N TRP A 658 2.91 -18.36 19.56
CA TRP A 658 2.21 -18.81 20.77
C TRP A 658 1.11 -19.81 20.45
N ASP A 659 0.31 -19.57 19.42
CA ASP A 659 -0.77 -20.46 19.01
C ASP A 659 -0.24 -21.85 18.63
N ASN A 660 0.77 -21.93 17.77
CA ASN A 660 1.40 -23.18 17.42
C ASN A 660 2.19 -23.81 18.59
N ALA A 661 2.67 -23.04 19.56
CA ALA A 661 3.23 -23.58 20.79
C ALA A 661 2.14 -24.27 21.63
N LYS A 662 0.91 -23.71 21.74
CA LYS A 662 -0.25 -24.35 22.39
C LYS A 662 -0.61 -25.65 21.66
N LYS A 663 -0.74 -25.62 20.33
CA LYS A 663 -1.10 -26.78 19.51
C LYS A 663 -0.06 -27.91 19.54
N SER A 664 1.21 -27.60 19.84
CA SER A 664 2.24 -28.64 20.03
C SER A 664 1.89 -29.64 21.13
N PHE A 665 1.09 -29.26 22.15
CA PHE A 665 0.67 -30.14 23.22
C PHE A 665 -0.49 -31.08 22.84
N GLU A 666 -1.20 -30.83 21.76
CA GLU A 666 -2.31 -31.67 21.31
C GLU A 666 -1.81 -32.98 20.75
N ALA A 667 -0.78 -32.95 19.93
CA ALA A 667 -0.09 -34.15 19.42
C ALA A 667 0.87 -34.76 20.45
N GLY A 668 1.18 -34.03 21.52
CA GLY A 668 2.22 -34.36 22.49
C GLY A 668 3.61 -33.89 22.05
N VAL A 669 4.31 -33.25 22.95
CA VAL A 669 5.65 -32.69 22.71
C VAL A 669 6.61 -33.06 23.81
N GLU A 670 7.85 -33.36 23.45
CA GLU A 670 8.90 -33.72 24.41
C GLU A 670 9.45 -32.44 25.08
N ILE A 671 9.37 -32.38 26.40
CA ILE A 671 9.97 -31.34 27.23
C ILE A 671 10.91 -31.98 28.23
N ASN A 672 12.20 -31.63 28.19
CA ASN A 672 13.21 -32.14 29.07
C ASN A 672 13.29 -33.68 29.15
N GLY A 673 12.98 -34.37 28.06
CA GLY A 673 13.02 -35.83 27.97
C GLY A 673 11.72 -36.56 28.38
N GLU A 674 10.65 -35.80 28.68
CA GLU A 674 9.33 -36.34 29.02
C GLU A 674 8.29 -35.88 28.02
N MET A 675 7.46 -36.81 27.52
CA MET A 675 6.33 -36.48 26.65
C MET A 675 5.24 -35.76 27.45
N THR A 676 4.89 -34.54 26.99
CA THR A 676 3.94 -33.68 27.67
C THR A 676 2.72 -33.44 26.73
N PHE A 677 1.53 -33.58 27.25
CA PHE A 677 0.28 -33.54 26.49
C PHE A 677 -0.66 -32.44 27.00
N LYS A 678 -1.78 -32.27 26.26
CA LYS A 678 -2.91 -31.42 26.62
C LYS A 678 -3.35 -31.65 28.08
N GLY A 679 -3.65 -30.59 28.80
CA GLY A 679 -4.08 -30.61 30.20
C GLY A 679 -2.95 -30.51 31.24
N SER A 680 -1.66 -30.60 30.82
CA SER A 680 -0.52 -30.38 31.70
C SER A 680 -0.39 -28.91 32.15
N ASP A 681 0.39 -28.63 33.18
CA ASP A 681 0.64 -27.24 33.63
C ASP A 681 1.42 -26.45 32.56
N ALA A 682 2.28 -27.08 31.79
CA ALA A 682 2.97 -26.45 30.66
C ALA A 682 1.97 -26.09 29.55
N HIS A 683 0.99 -26.94 29.25
CA HIS A 683 -0.08 -26.62 28.33
C HIS A 683 -0.92 -25.42 28.81
N LYS A 684 -1.33 -25.35 30.09
CA LYS A 684 -2.04 -24.21 30.65
C LYS A 684 -1.25 -22.91 30.55
N ALA A 685 0.08 -22.98 30.76
CA ALA A 685 0.97 -21.83 30.57
C ALA A 685 1.01 -21.39 29.09
N SER A 686 0.98 -22.34 28.17
CA SER A 686 0.95 -22.08 26.73
C SER A 686 -0.39 -21.47 26.28
N VAL A 687 -1.53 -21.94 26.83
CA VAL A 687 -2.86 -21.31 26.62
C VAL A 687 -2.84 -19.85 27.09
N THR A 688 -2.20 -19.54 28.23
CA THR A 688 -2.07 -18.14 28.69
C THR A 688 -1.28 -17.28 27.69
N GLY A 689 -0.23 -17.83 27.09
CA GLY A 689 0.55 -17.13 26.06
C GLY A 689 -0.24 -16.89 24.79
N ASP A 690 -1.00 -17.87 24.32
CA ASP A 690 -1.89 -17.78 23.19
C ASP A 690 -2.96 -16.70 23.40
N THR A 691 -3.60 -16.69 24.57
CA THR A 691 -4.58 -15.64 24.97
C THR A 691 -3.98 -14.21 24.89
N VAL A 692 -2.68 -14.04 25.20
CA VAL A 692 -1.97 -12.76 24.99
C VAL A 692 -1.69 -12.51 23.51
N GLY A 693 -1.40 -13.55 22.75
CA GLY A 693 -1.09 -13.50 21.31
C GLY A 693 -2.30 -13.26 20.41
N ASP A 694 -3.49 -13.68 20.84
CA ASP A 694 -4.73 -13.57 20.08
C ASP A 694 -5.05 -12.14 19.61
N PRO A 695 -5.09 -11.13 20.49
CA PRO A 695 -5.27 -9.75 20.05
C PRO A 695 -4.16 -9.26 19.10
N PHE A 696 -2.94 -9.82 19.20
CA PHE A 696 -1.82 -9.46 18.35
C PHE A 696 -2.01 -9.99 16.92
N LYS A 697 -2.25 -11.31 16.78
CA LYS A 697 -2.25 -11.97 15.47
C LYS A 697 -3.53 -11.73 14.66
N ASP A 698 -4.68 -11.50 15.33
CA ASP A 698 -5.99 -11.51 14.67
C ASP A 698 -6.73 -10.17 14.72
N THR A 699 -6.30 -9.22 15.56
CA THR A 699 -6.91 -7.89 15.64
C THR A 699 -5.92 -6.78 15.30
N SER A 700 -4.93 -6.55 16.16
CA SER A 700 -4.02 -5.40 16.07
C SER A 700 -3.03 -5.54 14.89
N GLY A 701 -2.31 -6.67 14.80
CA GLY A 701 -1.30 -6.90 13.77
C GLY A 701 -1.83 -6.76 12.35
N PRO A 702 -2.88 -7.49 11.94
CA PRO A 702 -3.45 -7.36 10.60
C PRO A 702 -4.04 -5.99 10.31
N SER A 703 -4.61 -5.30 11.31
CA SER A 703 -5.18 -3.97 11.14
C SER A 703 -4.11 -2.90 10.87
N MET A 704 -2.83 -3.15 11.22
CA MET A 704 -1.72 -2.27 10.87
C MET A 704 -1.51 -2.15 9.36
N ASN A 705 -1.77 -3.22 8.60
CA ASN A 705 -1.67 -3.18 7.13
C ASN A 705 -2.59 -2.12 6.55
N ILE A 706 -3.81 -2.05 7.09
CA ILE A 706 -4.83 -1.10 6.64
C ILE A 706 -4.49 0.31 7.14
N LEU A 707 -4.07 0.45 8.41
CA LEU A 707 -3.63 1.72 8.98
C LEU A 707 -2.57 2.39 8.10
N ILE A 708 -1.53 1.65 7.70
CA ILE A 708 -0.42 2.16 6.89
C ILE A 708 -0.92 2.64 5.52
N LYS A 709 -1.65 1.79 4.81
CA LYS A 709 -2.17 2.09 3.47
C LYS A 709 -3.21 3.21 3.46
N LEU A 710 -4.17 3.13 4.38
CA LEU A 710 -5.25 4.12 4.48
C LEU A 710 -4.70 5.51 4.81
N THR A 711 -3.68 5.59 5.67
CA THR A 711 -2.98 6.85 5.95
C THR A 711 -2.39 7.47 4.68
N CYS A 712 -1.69 6.67 3.86
CA CYS A 712 -1.13 7.13 2.59
C CYS A 712 -2.21 7.49 1.55
N LEU A 713 -3.31 6.72 1.50
CA LEU A 713 -4.45 7.03 0.63
C LEU A 713 -5.17 8.32 1.02
N ILE A 714 -5.35 8.57 2.32
CA ILE A 714 -5.91 9.84 2.80
C ILE A 714 -4.98 10.99 2.39
N GLY A 715 -3.65 10.81 2.55
CA GLY A 715 -2.66 11.76 2.06
C GLY A 715 -2.82 12.03 0.56
N LEU A 716 -2.94 10.98 -0.24
CA LEU A 716 -3.12 11.11 -1.69
C LEU A 716 -4.40 11.86 -2.08
N VAL A 717 -5.52 11.60 -1.40
CA VAL A 717 -6.80 12.30 -1.63
C VAL A 717 -6.77 13.76 -1.13
N ILE A 718 -5.96 14.07 -0.13
CA ILE A 718 -5.75 15.43 0.39
C ILE A 718 -4.73 16.20 -0.46
N ALA A 719 -3.83 15.52 -1.18
CA ALA A 719 -2.76 16.13 -1.94
C ALA A 719 -3.20 17.32 -2.83
N PRO A 720 -4.33 17.26 -3.55
CA PRO A 720 -4.82 18.39 -4.35
C PRO A 720 -5.14 19.66 -3.55
N ILE A 721 -5.42 19.51 -2.25
CA ILE A 721 -5.67 20.66 -1.37
C ILE A 721 -4.34 21.38 -1.00
N LEU A 722 -3.25 20.64 -0.96
CA LEU A 722 -1.94 21.10 -0.50
C LEU A 722 -1.01 21.54 -1.64
N GLY A 723 -1.05 20.80 -2.76
CA GLY A 723 -0.37 21.15 -3.98
C GLY A 723 -1.39 21.80 -4.91
N GLY A 724 -1.12 23.00 -5.43
CA GLY A 724 -1.62 23.22 -6.76
C GLY A 724 -1.08 22.04 -7.57
N HIS A 725 -1.89 21.36 -8.40
CA HIS A 725 -1.32 20.62 -9.50
C HIS A 725 -0.26 21.55 -10.08
N GLY A 726 0.98 21.06 -10.13
CA GLY A 726 1.97 21.75 -10.91
C GLY A 726 1.45 21.83 -12.34
N THR A 727 0.55 22.68 -12.56
CA THR A 727 0.65 23.54 -13.66
C THR A 727 2.00 24.20 -13.42
N HIS A 728 2.97 23.89 -14.22
CA HIS A 728 3.88 24.89 -14.73
C HIS A 728 3.04 25.97 -15.49
N ASP A 729 1.85 26.21 -15.04
CA ASP A 729 1.14 27.46 -15.11
C ASP A 729 1.68 28.26 -13.91
N VAL A 730 2.83 28.87 -14.09
CA VAL A 730 2.83 30.30 -13.84
C VAL A 730 1.46 30.73 -14.35
N GLU A 731 0.51 31.05 -13.43
CA GLU A 731 -0.68 31.85 -13.79
C GLU A 731 -0.08 33.02 -14.58
N HIS A 732 0.01 32.86 -15.91
CA HIS A 732 0.06 33.96 -16.78
C HIS A 732 -1.31 34.62 -16.57
N LYS A 733 -1.42 35.43 -15.52
CA LYS A 733 -2.32 36.55 -15.61
C LYS A 733 -2.04 37.04 -16.99
N SER A 734 -2.99 36.91 -17.88
CA SER A 734 -2.92 37.54 -19.19
C SER A 734 -2.77 39.03 -18.95
N VAL A 735 -1.55 39.44 -18.70
CA VAL A 735 -1.16 40.83 -18.60
C VAL A 735 -1.24 41.27 -20.05
N THR A 736 -2.29 42.01 -20.37
CA THR A 736 -2.34 42.68 -21.67
C THR A 736 -1.22 43.73 -21.63
N TYR A 737 -0.12 43.39 -22.29
CA TYR A 737 1.01 44.34 -22.44
C TYR A 737 0.55 45.53 -23.25
N ILE A 738 0.96 46.72 -22.85
CA ILE A 738 0.66 47.96 -23.54
C ILE A 738 1.44 48.04 -24.88
N TYR A 739 2.57 47.33 -24.94
CA TYR A 739 3.44 47.25 -26.13
C TYR A 739 3.80 45.81 -26.37
N ASP A 740 3.87 45.45 -27.67
CA ASP A 740 4.32 44.11 -28.09
C ASP A 740 5.84 43.99 -27.83
N ALA A 741 6.25 42.93 -27.19
CA ALA A 741 7.64 42.57 -26.99
C ALA A 741 8.02 41.38 -27.92
N THR A 742 9.30 41.34 -28.30
CA THR A 742 9.82 40.25 -29.15
C THR A 742 9.83 38.90 -28.41
N TYR A 743 9.96 38.95 -27.06
CA TYR A 743 9.91 37.78 -26.17
C TYR A 743 8.80 38.05 -25.17
N LEU A 744 7.70 37.27 -25.23
CA LEU A 744 6.51 37.59 -24.46
C LEU A 744 6.36 36.84 -23.14
N ASP A 745 6.82 35.59 -23.03
CA ASP A 745 6.30 34.77 -21.93
C ASP A 745 7.32 33.87 -21.19
N THR A 746 8.38 33.37 -21.82
CA THR A 746 9.27 32.47 -21.09
C THR A 746 10.73 32.55 -21.58
N PHE A 747 11.60 32.90 -20.66
CA PHE A 747 13.03 32.56 -20.80
C PHE A 747 13.26 31.29 -19.98
N GLU A 748 13.81 30.26 -20.62
CA GLU A 748 14.36 29.12 -19.92
C GLU A 748 15.80 29.41 -19.50
N MET A 749 16.28 28.73 -18.45
CA MET A 749 17.70 28.83 -18.06
C MET A 749 18.54 28.27 -19.21
N GLY A 750 19.48 29.07 -19.68
CA GLY A 750 20.33 28.73 -20.81
C GLY A 750 21.59 27.96 -20.39
N ASN A 751 22.46 27.69 -21.37
CA ASN A 751 23.71 26.96 -21.15
C ASN A 751 24.73 27.82 -20.39
N GLU A 752 25.14 27.38 -19.19
CA GLU A 752 26.14 28.07 -18.34
C GLU A 752 27.51 28.23 -19.01
N ASP A 753 27.88 27.40 -20.01
CA ASP A 753 29.11 27.57 -20.75
C ASP A 753 29.16 28.91 -21.48
N LYS A 754 28.03 29.47 -21.90
CA LYS A 754 27.93 30.80 -22.51
C LYS A 754 28.32 31.91 -21.53
N VAL A 755 27.99 31.77 -20.26
CA VAL A 755 28.43 32.68 -19.20
C VAL A 755 29.94 32.70 -19.08
N LEU A 756 30.58 31.53 -19.16
CA LEU A 756 32.05 31.44 -19.13
C LEU A 756 32.70 32.11 -20.35
N ILE A 757 32.08 32.07 -21.52
CA ILE A 757 32.53 32.77 -22.72
C ILE A 757 32.50 34.30 -22.49
N VAL A 758 31.36 34.85 -21.97
CA VAL A 758 31.24 36.26 -21.68
C VAL A 758 32.22 36.69 -20.61
N GLN A 759 32.37 35.99 -19.51
CA GLN A 759 33.34 36.31 -18.45
C GLN A 759 34.79 36.26 -18.98
N SER A 760 35.10 35.29 -19.84
CA SER A 760 36.41 35.21 -20.43
C SER A 760 36.71 36.39 -21.37
N MET A 761 35.70 36.81 -22.15
CA MET A 761 35.81 38.00 -23.00
C MET A 761 36.05 39.29 -22.18
N VAL A 762 35.25 39.46 -21.09
CA VAL A 762 35.41 40.63 -20.21
C VAL A 762 36.80 40.63 -19.52
N ARG A 763 37.25 39.49 -19.03
CA ARG A 763 38.60 39.33 -18.45
C ARG A 763 39.68 39.71 -19.45
N ASP A 764 39.60 39.25 -20.69
CA ASP A 764 40.59 39.54 -21.72
C ASP A 764 40.48 40.98 -22.19
N LEU A 765 39.26 41.60 -22.13
CA LEU A 765 39.06 43.03 -22.35
C LEU A 765 39.79 43.90 -21.28
N ILE A 766 39.57 43.56 -19.99
CA ILE A 766 40.25 44.25 -18.87
C ILE A 766 41.79 44.10 -18.99
N ALA A 767 42.25 42.94 -19.44
CA ALA A 767 43.66 42.68 -19.68
C ALA A 767 44.20 43.37 -20.97
N LYS A 768 43.36 44.08 -21.76
CA LYS A 768 43.65 44.72 -23.03
C LYS A 768 44.18 43.75 -24.12
N ASP A 769 43.83 42.46 -24.03
CA ASP A 769 44.15 41.44 -25.04
C ASP A 769 43.09 41.43 -26.15
N TYR A 770 43.08 42.47 -26.95
CA TYR A 770 42.07 42.66 -27.99
C TYR A 770 42.10 41.57 -29.06
N THR A 771 43.21 40.85 -29.23
CA THR A 771 43.28 39.70 -30.14
C THR A 771 42.36 38.58 -29.66
N LYS A 772 42.39 38.25 -28.36
CA LYS A 772 41.51 37.25 -27.81
C LYS A 772 40.07 37.74 -27.74
N VAL A 773 39.82 39.02 -27.38
CA VAL A 773 38.45 39.57 -27.42
C VAL A 773 37.81 39.38 -28.80
N ALA A 774 38.56 39.60 -29.88
CA ALA A 774 38.07 39.35 -31.23
C ALA A 774 37.68 37.89 -31.51
N ASP A 775 38.31 36.95 -30.83
CA ASP A 775 37.99 35.50 -31.01
C ASP A 775 36.61 35.10 -30.45
N TYR A 776 36.01 35.86 -29.53
CA TYR A 776 34.69 35.62 -29.01
C TYR A 776 33.55 36.15 -29.91
N LEU A 777 33.83 37.08 -30.83
CA LEU A 777 32.83 37.76 -31.64
C LEU A 777 32.62 37.04 -33.00
N SER A 778 31.39 37.07 -33.51
CA SER A 778 31.10 36.69 -34.90
C SER A 778 31.53 37.75 -35.89
N GLU A 779 31.69 37.39 -37.19
CA GLU A 779 32.12 38.36 -38.22
C GLU A 779 31.11 39.49 -38.49
N ASP A 780 29.81 39.19 -38.21
CA ASP A 780 28.64 40.04 -38.40
C ASP A 780 28.11 40.65 -37.10
N VAL A 781 28.91 40.65 -36.03
CA VAL A 781 28.50 41.14 -34.71
C VAL A 781 27.96 42.58 -34.76
N VAL A 782 26.90 42.83 -33.99
CA VAL A 782 26.29 44.15 -33.86
C VAL A 782 26.38 44.63 -32.43
N PHE A 783 26.95 45.81 -32.20
CA PHE A 783 26.95 46.49 -30.91
C PHE A 783 25.88 47.58 -30.91
N ASN A 784 24.97 47.52 -29.98
CA ASN A 784 24.01 48.60 -29.68
C ASN A 784 24.49 49.36 -28.46
N LEU A 785 24.96 50.56 -28.67
CA LEU A 785 25.54 51.35 -27.58
C LEU A 785 24.48 52.14 -26.79
N SER A 786 24.83 52.58 -25.59
CA SER A 786 23.96 53.29 -24.66
C SER A 786 23.39 54.66 -25.18
N ASP A 787 24.01 55.23 -26.22
CA ASP A 787 23.48 56.41 -26.91
C ASP A 787 22.58 56.08 -28.13
N GLY A 788 22.30 54.80 -28.37
CA GLY A 788 21.47 54.32 -29.45
C GLY A 788 22.18 54.16 -30.79
N SER A 789 23.50 54.33 -30.84
CA SER A 789 24.28 54.08 -32.05
C SER A 789 24.57 52.62 -32.25
N LEU A 790 24.56 52.14 -33.51
CA LEU A 790 24.84 50.76 -33.91
C LEU A 790 26.23 50.72 -34.58
N ILE A 791 27.02 49.73 -34.16
CA ILE A 791 28.29 49.40 -34.78
C ILE A 791 28.17 47.99 -35.36
N GLU A 792 28.30 47.87 -36.70
CA GLU A 792 28.12 46.61 -37.40
C GLU A 792 29.46 46.08 -37.88
N GLY A 793 29.64 44.79 -37.75
CA GLY A 793 30.79 44.01 -38.17
C GLY A 793 31.97 44.02 -37.20
N LYS A 794 32.64 42.90 -37.11
CA LYS A 794 33.73 42.61 -36.19
C LYS A 794 34.90 43.62 -36.23
N GLU A 795 35.30 44.06 -37.43
CA GLU A 795 36.40 45.02 -37.59
C GLU A 795 36.02 46.37 -36.94
N SER A 796 34.79 46.89 -37.19
CA SER A 796 34.26 48.11 -36.60
C SER A 796 34.09 47.99 -35.10
N ALA A 797 33.56 46.88 -34.60
CA ALA A 797 33.37 46.57 -33.19
C ALA A 797 34.73 46.54 -32.44
N MET A 798 35.74 45.88 -33.00
CA MET A 798 37.06 45.79 -32.39
C MET A 798 37.80 47.15 -32.40
N LYS A 799 37.57 47.94 -33.45
CA LYS A 799 38.08 49.29 -33.46
C LYS A 799 37.46 50.14 -32.32
N HIS A 800 36.15 50.08 -32.18
CA HIS A 800 35.46 50.81 -31.12
C HIS A 800 35.92 50.37 -29.71
N ILE A 801 36.07 49.05 -29.47
CA ILE A 801 36.57 48.50 -28.22
C ILE A 801 38.01 49.06 -27.96
N SER A 802 38.89 48.96 -28.94
CA SER A 802 40.26 49.44 -28.78
C SER A 802 40.32 50.96 -28.52
N ASP A 803 39.54 51.75 -29.30
CA ASP A 803 39.50 53.20 -29.14
C ASP A 803 38.94 53.63 -27.75
N THR A 804 37.95 52.88 -27.24
CA THR A 804 37.31 53.16 -25.98
C THR A 804 38.11 52.77 -24.72
N TYR A 805 38.80 51.59 -24.78
CA TYR A 805 39.43 50.98 -23.61
C TYR A 805 40.98 51.05 -23.62
N SER A 806 41.63 51.51 -24.71
CA SER A 806 43.10 51.58 -24.76
C SER A 806 43.70 52.56 -23.74
N GLU A 807 43.05 53.69 -23.48
CA GLU A 807 43.55 54.77 -22.61
C GLU A 807 42.98 54.75 -21.18
N VAL A 808 42.18 53.73 -20.83
CA VAL A 808 41.55 53.55 -19.50
C VAL A 808 41.95 52.23 -18.91
N ASP A 809 42.08 52.14 -17.58
CA ASP A 809 42.24 50.92 -16.85
C ASP A 809 40.93 50.64 -16.05
N ILE A 810 40.51 49.37 -15.97
CA ILE A 810 39.37 48.96 -15.19
C ILE A 810 39.89 48.23 -13.95
N GLU A 811 39.64 48.81 -12.80
CA GLU A 811 40.04 48.28 -11.49
C GLU A 811 38.78 47.87 -10.69
N ASP A 812 38.95 47.05 -9.65
CA ASP A 812 37.87 46.62 -8.74
C ASP A 812 36.61 46.13 -9.44
N TYR A 813 36.80 45.41 -10.56
CA TYR A 813 35.67 44.85 -11.35
C TYR A 813 34.90 43.77 -10.59
N SER A 814 33.60 43.93 -10.53
CA SER A 814 32.69 42.96 -9.89
C SER A 814 31.44 42.73 -10.73
N VAL A 815 30.87 41.52 -10.62
CA VAL A 815 29.65 41.11 -11.31
C VAL A 815 28.52 40.89 -10.30
N ALA A 816 27.41 41.60 -10.51
CA ALA A 816 26.21 41.46 -9.68
C ALA A 816 25.24 40.42 -10.21
N VAL A 817 25.05 40.29 -11.51
CA VAL A 817 24.19 39.29 -12.16
C VAL A 817 24.93 38.76 -13.39
N ASN A 818 24.83 37.42 -13.51
CA ASN A 818 25.38 36.70 -14.65
C ASN A 818 24.48 35.51 -14.94
N LEU A 819 23.64 35.62 -15.97
CA LEU A 819 22.55 34.68 -16.20
C LEU A 819 22.48 34.31 -17.69
N ALA A 820 22.62 33.03 -18.00
CA ALA A 820 22.30 32.51 -19.31
C ALA A 820 20.80 32.19 -19.42
N VAL A 821 20.17 32.63 -20.51
CA VAL A 821 18.76 32.40 -20.81
C VAL A 821 18.55 32.01 -22.27
N THR A 822 17.56 31.17 -22.55
CA THR A 822 17.15 30.83 -23.89
C THR A 822 15.73 31.34 -24.09
N GLY A 823 15.50 32.16 -25.13
CA GLY A 823 14.16 32.63 -25.49
C GLY A 823 13.32 31.56 -26.16
N ASP A 824 12.02 31.74 -26.17
CA ASP A 824 11.02 30.87 -26.83
C ASP A 824 11.24 30.63 -28.34
N ASN A 825 11.97 31.56 -29.00
CA ASN A 825 12.42 31.45 -30.40
C ASN A 825 13.77 30.70 -30.59
N GLY A 826 14.35 30.17 -29.50
CA GLY A 826 15.63 29.47 -29.48
C GLY A 826 16.85 30.38 -29.47
N ASP A 827 16.72 31.70 -29.33
CA ASP A 827 17.88 32.61 -29.20
C ASP A 827 18.52 32.43 -27.80
N GLU A 828 19.83 32.18 -27.77
CA GLU A 828 20.62 32.09 -26.54
C GLU A 828 21.20 33.46 -26.17
N TRP A 829 20.98 33.86 -24.92
CA TRP A 829 21.42 35.11 -24.37
C TRP A 829 22.19 34.94 -23.06
N VAL A 830 23.15 35.86 -22.80
CA VAL A 830 23.72 36.08 -21.45
C VAL A 830 23.41 37.49 -21.02
N LEU A 831 22.84 37.63 -19.84
CA LEU A 831 22.58 38.90 -19.18
C LEU A 831 23.67 39.14 -18.14
N LEU A 832 24.37 40.27 -18.25
CA LEU A 832 25.47 40.64 -17.35
C LEU A 832 25.18 42.00 -16.74
N TRP A 833 25.22 42.08 -15.42
CA TRP A 833 25.19 43.35 -14.68
C TRP A 833 26.45 43.42 -13.82
N ASP A 834 27.27 44.42 -14.11
CA ASP A 834 28.61 44.54 -13.57
C ASP A 834 28.93 45.97 -13.21
N GLU A 835 30.00 46.14 -12.44
CA GLU A 835 30.51 47.41 -11.97
C GLU A 835 32.04 47.37 -11.91
N GLY A 836 32.67 48.49 -12.28
CA GLY A 836 34.12 48.61 -12.19
C GLY A 836 34.53 50.06 -12.03
N ASN A 837 35.75 50.24 -11.54
CA ASN A 837 36.37 51.54 -11.38
C ASN A 837 37.19 51.84 -12.64
N ILE A 838 36.73 52.79 -13.45
CA ILE A 838 37.47 53.27 -14.62
C ILE A 838 38.47 54.29 -14.20
N VAL A 839 39.74 54.05 -14.44
CA VAL A 839 40.86 54.96 -14.15
C VAL A 839 41.38 55.52 -15.49
N GLU A 840 41.17 56.79 -15.69
CA GLU A 840 41.71 57.52 -16.90
C GLU A 840 43.21 57.77 -16.75
N SER A 841 43.89 57.93 -17.88
CA SER A 841 45.32 58.23 -17.94
C SER A 841 45.78 59.49 -17.19
N ASN A 842 44.83 60.38 -16.86
CA ASN A 842 45.07 61.59 -16.02
C ASN A 842 44.96 61.35 -14.52
N GLY A 843 44.69 60.05 -14.11
CA GLY A 843 44.52 59.64 -12.71
C GLY A 843 43.10 59.89 -12.11
N LYS A 844 42.18 60.37 -12.92
CA LYS A 844 40.77 60.45 -12.50
C LYS A 844 40.11 59.11 -12.48
N SER A 845 39.44 58.76 -11.38
CA SER A 845 38.73 57.52 -11.20
C SER A 845 37.22 57.77 -11.14
N ILE A 846 36.43 56.93 -11.84
CA ILE A 846 34.96 56.97 -11.89
C ILE A 846 34.44 55.57 -11.78
N ILE A 847 33.52 55.31 -10.82
CA ILE A 847 32.78 54.07 -10.76
C ILE A 847 31.74 54.08 -11.88
N LYS A 848 31.73 53.04 -12.66
CA LYS A 848 30.77 52.84 -13.74
C LYS A 848 30.09 51.48 -13.61
N SER A 849 28.76 51.50 -13.72
CA SER A 849 27.94 50.27 -13.75
C SER A 849 27.44 50.05 -15.16
N TRP A 850 27.49 48.79 -15.59
CA TRP A 850 27.00 48.36 -16.90
C TRP A 850 25.87 47.38 -16.73
N MET A 851 24.97 47.33 -17.71
CA MET A 851 23.95 46.32 -17.89
C MET A 851 24.01 45.90 -19.36
N GLU A 852 24.46 44.68 -19.57
CA GLU A 852 24.76 44.17 -20.88
C GLU A 852 23.94 42.91 -21.18
N SER A 853 23.62 42.72 -22.47
CA SER A 853 23.04 41.48 -22.94
C SER A 853 23.75 40.99 -24.18
N PHE A 854 24.16 39.75 -24.19
CA PHE A 854 24.97 39.12 -25.25
C PHE A 854 24.13 38.01 -25.90
N ARG A 855 23.83 38.13 -27.20
CA ARG A 855 23.19 37.04 -27.97
C ARG A 855 24.26 36.23 -28.68
N PHE A 856 24.01 34.94 -28.73
CA PHE A 856 24.90 33.95 -29.29
C PHE A 856 24.37 33.37 -30.62
N GLU A 857 25.29 33.06 -31.54
CA GLU A 857 25.12 32.17 -32.67
C GLU A 857 26.20 31.08 -32.58
N GLY A 858 25.80 29.86 -32.18
CA GLY A 858 26.75 28.85 -31.74
C GLY A 858 27.60 29.35 -30.56
N ASP A 859 28.91 29.26 -30.61
CA ASP A 859 29.82 29.68 -29.55
C ASP A 859 30.37 31.10 -29.77
N LYS A 860 29.77 31.88 -30.66
CA LYS A 860 30.20 33.25 -30.97
C LYS A 860 29.11 34.25 -30.59
N ILE A 861 29.52 35.42 -30.09
CA ILE A 861 28.64 36.52 -29.77
C ILE A 861 28.33 37.28 -31.06
N ASN A 862 27.05 37.34 -31.44
CA ASN A 862 26.60 38.04 -32.64
C ASN A 862 25.86 39.34 -32.37
N PHE A 863 25.47 39.61 -31.11
CA PHE A 863 24.86 40.87 -30.74
C PHE A 863 25.19 41.22 -29.28
N ILE A 864 25.58 42.48 -29.04
CA ILE A 864 25.82 43.04 -27.72
C ILE A 864 24.98 44.27 -27.57
N ASN A 865 24.17 44.32 -26.49
CA ASN A 865 23.44 45.50 -26.13
C ASN A 865 23.99 46.07 -24.79
N MET A 866 24.41 47.32 -24.79
CA MET A 866 25.11 47.91 -23.66
C MET A 866 24.34 49.10 -23.13
N TYR A 867 24.09 49.09 -21.83
CA TYR A 867 23.62 50.25 -21.08
C TYR A 867 24.63 50.57 -19.98
N SER A 868 25.02 51.83 -19.87
CA SER A 868 25.93 52.23 -18.82
C SER A 868 25.41 53.49 -18.11
N LYS A 869 25.65 53.56 -16.78
CA LYS A 869 25.27 54.70 -15.95
C LYS A 869 26.48 55.23 -15.20
#